data_5fef0943a6d439379cc3088615594e51
#
_entry.id   5fef0943a6d439379cc3088615594e51
#
_cell.length_a   1.000
_cell.length_b   1.000
_cell.length_c   1.000
_cell.angle_alpha   90.00
_cell.angle_beta   90.00
_cell.angle_gamma   90.00
#
_symmetry.space_group_name_H-M   'P 1'
#
loop_
_entity.id
_entity.type
_entity.pdbx_description
1 polymer ?
#
loop_
_entity_poly.entity_id
_entity_poly.type
_entity_poly.pdbx_seq_one_letter_code
_entity_poly.pdbx_strand_id
1 'polypeptide(L)'
;MPRAARLLSLAAALLAAGATAQPTYVNAVIPGDHPDPTLTRIGDDYYTTGSSFNVTPKIYHSTDLVHWRVIAQPVSAAWELYDDRPAGGVWGGHTVFHNGQYWHFFGLDPNGRQMYFVTADRVEGPWSEPTRMIVPPGERGFGVDNSVFIDDDGRWFLLTKNGEAFNFLVELGDDGQPNGVVLDLSWLNPEPELPYGWAEGPVMWKHDGYYYYSFAQHLVGNQYVMKSAVQGAPLSDDPAAWETPRILFEGPRGAFSTPNHSSPAVTTPNGTSWVISQSYDASRSSEWQALGRQGVLSQIGYDADGWPTAQYPNGPEDAPDLPSSGIPWTVPRSDSFDGAEVAPDWSFLGYTPDDTYSLTARPGWLRLTPTGGRTFPATPGQNTVIQNAAEKAYSLVTRVDFDPEDSEDEAGLWTFNGPETLVAKVFVSSDVGDVPAVVSFFDDAYTGVAPLEAEGPVWLRLHRNGHDVTSAYSTDGLTWTDLSTVDVSRMDRHQPVSEGGMDFNAFTGNQQGLYVRGEVPADFDLYVYRDAYAPIPAQYPSNYNGVTPSASGALGGIHDGDWAMYAGVEFGGPGDGGDDVDYPFAPEALTVEAAGTVGGTIEVRLDSLDGPRIAEITVGPTGGTSTYETFGAEVDAISGQHDVFLTFSGSGTGALFTLRSLTFTPQALDTASDDAPRPTASLAPNRPNPFGMEPTTIAFSLDAPGRVTLAVYDVLGREVATLVDGVRPAGTHAVPFSGAGLPNGLYVYRLTVGEHTEARTMTLVR
;
A
#
# COMPACT_ATOMS: atom_id res chain seq x y z
N MET A 1 -8.79 -57.94 -21.67
CA MET A 1 -9.25 -57.75 -20.28
C MET A 1 -8.08 -57.47 -19.40
N PRO A 2 -8.10 -56.47 -18.50
CA PRO A 2 -8.64 -55.15 -18.56
C PRO A 2 -7.53 -54.09 -18.41
N ARG A 3 -7.67 -52.98 -19.12
CA ARG A 3 -6.94 -51.75 -18.87
C ARG A 3 -7.97 -50.66 -18.60
N ALA A 4 -8.42 -50.57 -17.36
CA ALA A 4 -9.26 -49.49 -16.90
C ALA A 4 -9.06 -49.37 -15.38
N ALA A 5 -8.14 -48.54 -14.93
CA ALA A 5 -8.03 -48.02 -13.57
C ALA A 5 -6.68 -47.30 -13.43
N ARG A 6 -6.56 -46.07 -13.96
CA ARG A 6 -5.56 -45.08 -13.57
C ARG A 6 -5.90 -43.72 -14.23
N LEU A 7 -7.05 -43.17 -13.86
CA LEU A 7 -7.44 -41.80 -14.17
C LEU A 7 -8.46 -41.34 -13.11
N LEU A 8 -8.03 -41.31 -11.87
CA LEU A 8 -8.79 -40.73 -10.77
C LEU A 8 -7.83 -40.55 -9.59
N SER A 9 -6.97 -39.56 -9.65
CA SER A 9 -6.24 -39.02 -8.49
C SER A 9 -5.26 -37.90 -8.89
N LEU A 10 -5.74 -36.87 -9.60
CA LEU A 10 -5.02 -35.63 -9.77
C LEU A 10 -6.01 -34.44 -9.78
N ALA A 11 -7.00 -34.49 -8.91
CA ALA A 11 -7.96 -33.42 -8.71
C ALA A 11 -8.36 -33.37 -7.22
N ALA A 12 -7.36 -33.38 -6.32
CA ALA A 12 -7.59 -33.22 -4.89
C ALA A 12 -6.26 -32.94 -4.18
N ALA A 13 -5.53 -31.94 -4.62
CA ALA A 13 -4.35 -31.43 -3.91
C ALA A 13 -4.20 -29.91 -4.09
N LEU A 14 -5.28 -29.20 -4.32
CA LEU A 14 -5.45 -27.79 -3.97
C LEU A 14 -6.31 -27.73 -2.71
N LEU A 15 -5.93 -28.48 -1.71
CA LEU A 15 -6.27 -28.26 -0.33
C LEU A 15 -5.17 -27.35 0.19
N ALA A 16 -5.55 -26.09 0.53
CA ALA A 16 -4.86 -25.19 1.38
C ALA A 16 -3.66 -25.86 2.08
N ALA A 17 -2.46 -25.71 1.56
CA ALA A 17 -1.31 -25.59 2.40
C ALA A 17 -1.64 -24.36 3.25
N GLY A 18 -2.07 -24.55 4.49
CA GLY A 18 -2.21 -23.46 5.42
C GLY A 18 -0.87 -22.76 5.39
N ALA A 19 -0.83 -21.52 4.89
CA ALA A 19 0.33 -20.69 5.01
C ALA A 19 0.64 -20.69 6.50
N THR A 20 1.79 -21.25 6.88
CA THR A 20 2.24 -21.18 8.27
C THR A 20 2.46 -19.72 8.54
N ALA A 21 1.77 -19.18 9.56
CA ALA A 21 1.95 -17.80 9.98
C ALA A 21 3.44 -17.50 10.08
N GLN A 22 3.88 -16.36 9.60
CA GLN A 22 5.29 -15.97 9.78
C GLN A 22 5.55 -15.91 11.28
N PRO A 23 6.57 -16.62 11.80
CA PRO A 23 6.77 -16.74 13.24
C PRO A 23 7.12 -15.40 13.90
N THR A 24 7.70 -14.46 13.12
CA THR A 24 8.12 -13.14 13.60
C THR A 24 7.90 -12.07 12.53
N TYR A 25 7.74 -10.82 12.97
CA TYR A 25 7.69 -9.65 12.11
C TYR A 25 8.59 -8.53 12.64
N VAL A 26 8.97 -7.63 11.76
CA VAL A 26 9.68 -6.39 12.10
C VAL A 26 8.75 -5.22 11.81
N ASN A 27 8.62 -4.28 12.75
CA ASN A 27 7.93 -3.03 12.51
C ASN A 27 8.74 -2.12 11.54
N ALA A 28 8.10 -1.30 10.75
CA ALA A 28 6.65 -0.96 10.72
C ALA A 28 5.85 -1.97 9.90
N VAL A 29 4.66 -2.36 10.37
CA VAL A 29 3.73 -3.20 9.58
C VAL A 29 3.01 -2.40 8.49
N ILE A 30 2.94 -1.07 8.62
CA ILE A 30 2.57 -0.15 7.55
C ILE A 30 3.72 0.84 7.39
N PRO A 31 4.71 0.52 6.55
CA PRO A 31 5.82 1.39 6.28
C PRO A 31 5.41 2.58 5.42
N GLY A 32 6.15 3.68 5.51
CA GLY A 32 5.77 4.96 4.92
C GLY A 32 4.78 5.73 5.80
N ASP A 33 4.22 6.82 5.27
CA ASP A 33 3.39 7.73 6.05
C ASP A 33 1.99 7.15 6.32
N HIS A 34 1.70 6.86 7.59
CA HIS A 34 0.41 6.41 8.10
C HIS A 34 0.10 7.11 9.44
N PRO A 35 -0.12 8.42 9.41
CA PRO A 35 -0.25 9.22 10.62
C PRO A 35 -1.61 9.08 11.30
N ASP A 36 -1.61 9.31 12.62
CA ASP A 36 -2.82 9.37 13.46
C ASP A 36 -3.74 8.14 13.26
N PRO A 37 -3.20 6.90 13.34
CA PRO A 37 -3.92 5.71 12.96
C PRO A 37 -5.12 5.43 13.87
N THR A 38 -6.22 5.01 13.28
CA THR A 38 -7.33 4.36 13.96
C THR A 38 -7.38 2.89 13.55
N LEU A 39 -7.93 2.03 14.39
CA LEU A 39 -8.01 0.59 14.16
C LEU A 39 -9.39 0.08 14.57
N THR A 40 -10.05 -0.61 13.64
CA THR A 40 -11.36 -1.23 13.86
C THR A 40 -11.28 -2.70 13.53
N ARG A 41 -11.88 -3.54 14.37
CA ARG A 41 -12.11 -4.95 14.12
C ARG A 41 -13.58 -5.21 13.80
N ILE A 42 -13.85 -5.87 12.67
CA ILE A 42 -15.21 -6.27 12.25
C ILE A 42 -15.18 -7.76 11.92
N GLY A 43 -15.68 -8.60 12.81
CA GLY A 43 -15.52 -10.05 12.66
C GLY A 43 -14.07 -10.50 12.79
N ASP A 44 -13.53 -11.09 11.73
CA ASP A 44 -12.12 -11.52 11.64
C ASP A 44 -11.26 -10.53 10.84
N ASP A 45 -11.85 -9.44 10.36
CA ASP A 45 -11.21 -8.42 9.56
C ASP A 45 -10.78 -7.22 10.42
N TYR A 46 -9.64 -6.63 10.08
CA TYR A 46 -9.08 -5.44 10.71
C TYR A 46 -8.93 -4.33 9.67
N TYR A 47 -9.32 -3.13 10.05
CA TYR A 47 -9.25 -1.95 9.18
C TYR A 47 -8.53 -0.83 9.90
N THR A 48 -7.59 -0.16 9.21
CA THR A 48 -6.93 1.03 9.72
C THR A 48 -6.96 2.15 8.70
N THR A 49 -7.07 3.36 9.18
CA THR A 49 -6.99 4.60 8.43
C THR A 49 -6.44 5.69 9.35
N GLY A 50 -6.08 6.82 8.80
CA GLY A 50 -5.53 7.93 9.58
C GLY A 50 -5.60 9.24 8.82
N SER A 51 -4.86 10.24 9.28
CA SER A 51 -4.69 11.50 8.57
C SER A 51 -3.99 11.29 7.23
N SER A 52 -4.28 12.18 6.30
CA SER A 52 -3.53 12.25 5.03
C SER A 52 -3.39 13.72 4.63
N PHE A 53 -2.18 14.09 4.22
CA PHE A 53 -1.88 15.45 3.81
C PHE A 53 -1.46 15.43 2.36
N ASN A 54 -1.98 16.37 1.56
CA ASN A 54 -1.74 16.46 0.12
C ASN A 54 -2.39 15.34 -0.73
N VAL A 55 -2.86 14.27 -0.11
CA VAL A 55 -3.49 13.11 -0.76
C VAL A 55 -4.75 12.70 0.00
N THR A 56 -5.61 11.90 -0.62
CA THR A 56 -6.80 11.36 0.02
C THR A 56 -6.45 10.19 0.97
N PRO A 57 -7.19 10.02 2.08
CA PRO A 57 -6.94 8.95 3.03
C PRO A 57 -7.23 7.58 2.42
N LYS A 58 -6.48 6.59 2.88
CA LYS A 58 -6.61 5.18 2.48
C LYS A 58 -7.20 4.35 3.60
N ILE A 59 -8.00 3.36 3.24
CA ILE A 59 -8.43 2.29 4.14
C ILE A 59 -7.54 1.09 3.86
N TYR A 60 -6.82 0.66 4.89
CA TYR A 60 -6.02 -0.57 4.88
C TYR A 60 -6.81 -1.69 5.53
N HIS A 61 -6.68 -2.89 4.99
CA HIS A 61 -7.32 -4.11 5.46
C HIS A 61 -6.28 -5.19 5.77
N SER A 62 -6.52 -5.94 6.84
CA SER A 62 -5.74 -7.11 7.25
C SER A 62 -6.64 -8.14 7.93
N THR A 63 -6.23 -9.41 7.92
CA THR A 63 -6.82 -10.47 8.75
C THR A 63 -5.85 -11.01 9.80
N ASP A 64 -4.57 -10.56 9.77
CA ASP A 64 -3.52 -11.02 10.69
C ASP A 64 -2.80 -9.90 11.44
N LEU A 65 -3.16 -8.62 11.20
CA LEU A 65 -2.57 -7.41 11.78
C LEU A 65 -1.13 -7.10 11.33
N VAL A 66 -0.47 -7.99 10.59
CA VAL A 66 0.91 -7.83 10.13
C VAL A 66 0.97 -7.43 8.65
N HIS A 67 0.15 -8.06 7.83
CA HIS A 67 0.10 -7.82 6.39
C HIS A 67 -1.13 -6.99 6.05
N TRP A 68 -0.92 -5.88 5.38
CA TRP A 68 -1.95 -4.89 5.06
C TRP A 68 -2.00 -4.60 3.58
N ARG A 69 -3.18 -4.38 3.06
CA ARG A 69 -3.39 -3.87 1.70
C ARG A 69 -4.34 -2.69 1.70
N VAL A 70 -4.14 -1.77 0.81
CA VAL A 70 -5.11 -0.70 0.54
C VAL A 70 -6.31 -1.30 -0.20
N ILE A 71 -7.52 -1.01 0.26
CA ILE A 71 -8.74 -1.53 -0.36
C ILE A 71 -9.69 -0.44 -0.84
N ALA A 72 -9.54 0.78 -0.36
CA ALA A 72 -10.40 1.89 -0.73
C ALA A 72 -9.78 3.25 -0.41
N GLN A 73 -10.29 4.27 -1.09
CA GLN A 73 -10.13 5.68 -0.75
C GLN A 73 -11.53 6.27 -0.56
N PRO A 74 -11.97 6.50 0.69
CA PRO A 74 -13.34 6.95 0.97
C PRO A 74 -13.57 8.43 0.66
N VAL A 75 -12.51 9.20 0.41
CA VAL A 75 -12.54 10.62 0.04
C VAL A 75 -12.01 10.76 -1.37
N SER A 76 -12.71 11.45 -2.24
CA SER A 76 -12.29 11.67 -3.62
C SER A 76 -11.50 12.96 -3.78
N ALA A 77 -10.36 12.88 -4.45
CA ALA A 77 -9.58 14.06 -4.85
C ALA A 77 -10.30 14.93 -5.89
N ALA A 78 -11.33 14.41 -6.58
CA ALA A 78 -12.15 15.14 -7.55
C ALA A 78 -13.27 15.97 -6.90
N TRP A 79 -13.52 15.87 -5.61
CA TRP A 79 -14.53 16.70 -4.96
C TRP A 79 -14.04 18.16 -4.87
N GLU A 80 -14.86 19.12 -5.32
CA GLU A 80 -14.58 20.56 -5.12
C GLU A 80 -14.36 20.91 -3.63
N LEU A 81 -14.93 20.11 -2.71
CA LEU A 81 -14.74 20.23 -1.28
C LEU A 81 -13.28 19.99 -0.87
N TYR A 82 -12.56 19.14 -1.59
CA TYR A 82 -11.15 18.83 -1.33
C TYR A 82 -10.22 20.01 -1.65
N ASP A 83 -10.57 20.81 -2.69
CA ASP A 83 -9.96 22.05 -3.14
C ASP A 83 -8.44 22.17 -2.87
N ASP A 84 -7.72 22.99 -3.60
CA ASP A 84 -6.26 23.21 -3.52
C ASP A 84 -5.80 23.66 -2.13
N ARG A 85 -5.68 22.73 -1.21
CA ARG A 85 -5.27 22.99 0.19
C ARG A 85 -4.07 22.14 0.57
N PRO A 86 -2.87 22.51 0.11
CA PRO A 86 -1.69 21.69 0.25
C PRO A 86 -1.45 21.18 1.68
N ALA A 87 -1.45 22.04 2.67
CA ALA A 87 -1.27 21.65 4.07
C ALA A 87 -2.59 21.33 4.79
N GLY A 88 -3.72 21.53 4.11
CA GLY A 88 -5.05 21.37 4.70
C GLY A 88 -5.48 19.93 4.88
N GLY A 89 -5.20 19.06 3.94
CA GLY A 89 -5.43 17.62 3.95
C GLY A 89 -6.67 17.12 4.68
N VAL A 90 -6.69 15.84 4.95
CA VAL A 90 -7.66 15.16 5.81
C VAL A 90 -7.03 14.90 7.16
N TRP A 91 -7.61 15.45 8.21
CA TRP A 91 -7.11 15.36 9.58
C TRP A 91 -7.90 14.32 10.39
N GLY A 92 -7.20 13.28 10.83
CA GLY A 92 -7.81 12.12 11.46
C GLY A 92 -8.67 11.35 10.45
N GLY A 93 -9.20 10.26 10.88
CA GLY A 93 -10.12 9.45 10.11
C GLY A 93 -10.42 8.17 10.84
N HIS A 94 -11.68 7.74 10.82
CA HIS A 94 -12.04 6.46 11.41
C HIS A 94 -13.10 5.77 10.55
N THR A 95 -12.79 4.55 10.15
CA THR A 95 -13.73 3.67 9.45
C THR A 95 -14.35 2.71 10.46
N VAL A 96 -15.66 2.72 10.61
CA VAL A 96 -16.41 1.85 11.52
C VAL A 96 -17.61 1.22 10.81
N PHE A 97 -18.10 0.09 11.35
CA PHE A 97 -19.35 -0.53 10.90
C PHE A 97 -20.40 -0.36 11.98
N HIS A 98 -21.49 0.31 11.64
CA HIS A 98 -22.59 0.55 12.56
C HIS A 98 -23.95 0.61 11.85
N ASN A 99 -25.00 0.09 12.48
CA ASN A 99 -26.36 0.06 11.92
C ASN A 99 -26.44 -0.53 10.51
N GLY A 100 -25.60 -1.56 10.20
CA GLY A 100 -25.67 -2.31 8.94
C GLY A 100 -24.93 -1.68 7.76
N GLN A 101 -24.16 -0.62 7.97
CA GLN A 101 -23.34 0.02 6.93
C GLN A 101 -21.99 0.45 7.47
N TYR A 102 -21.04 0.70 6.56
CA TYR A 102 -19.75 1.30 6.86
C TYR A 102 -19.86 2.82 6.88
N TRP A 103 -19.14 3.43 7.81
CA TRP A 103 -19.02 4.86 7.99
C TRP A 103 -17.55 5.23 8.01
N HIS A 104 -17.18 6.26 7.27
CA HIS A 104 -15.86 6.88 7.37
C HIS A 104 -16.02 8.33 7.78
N PHE A 105 -15.57 8.68 8.97
CA PHE A 105 -15.55 10.03 9.51
C PHE A 105 -14.20 10.68 9.24
N PHE A 106 -14.18 11.94 8.84
CA PHE A 106 -12.95 12.66 8.54
C PHE A 106 -13.10 14.16 8.75
N GLY A 107 -11.97 14.81 9.11
CA GLY A 107 -11.89 16.27 9.21
C GLY A 107 -11.34 16.87 7.93
N LEU A 108 -11.98 17.92 7.43
CA LEU A 108 -11.55 18.67 6.25
C LEU A 108 -11.70 20.17 6.54
N ASP A 109 -11.20 21.03 5.65
CA ASP A 109 -11.11 22.47 5.80
C ASP A 109 -9.84 22.92 6.56
N PRO A 110 -9.49 24.20 6.56
CA PRO A 110 -8.28 24.68 7.21
C PRO A 110 -8.12 24.07 8.59
N ASN A 111 -7.08 23.26 8.77
CA ASN A 111 -6.76 22.53 10.01
C ASN A 111 -7.80 21.46 10.43
N GLY A 112 -8.50 20.81 9.48
CA GLY A 112 -9.37 19.68 9.75
C GLY A 112 -10.57 19.94 10.68
N ARG A 113 -11.00 21.20 10.80
CA ARG A 113 -12.02 21.63 11.79
C ARG A 113 -13.47 21.46 11.34
N GLN A 114 -13.71 21.05 10.11
CA GLN A 114 -15.03 20.69 9.65
C GLN A 114 -15.11 19.18 9.50
N MET A 115 -16.03 18.58 10.24
CA MET A 115 -16.25 17.15 10.20
C MET A 115 -17.25 16.77 9.13
N TYR A 116 -16.93 15.71 8.45
CA TYR A 116 -17.77 15.05 7.44
C TYR A 116 -17.79 13.55 7.70
N PHE A 117 -18.76 12.90 7.10
CA PHE A 117 -18.75 11.44 6.95
C PHE A 117 -19.26 11.05 5.56
N VAL A 118 -18.85 9.89 5.15
CA VAL A 118 -19.37 9.14 4.00
C VAL A 118 -19.80 7.76 4.46
N THR A 119 -20.70 7.13 3.72
CA THR A 119 -21.21 5.79 4.03
C THR A 119 -21.14 4.87 2.82
N ALA A 120 -21.07 3.57 3.08
CA ALA A 120 -21.10 2.54 2.05
C ALA A 120 -21.71 1.24 2.58
N ASP A 121 -22.29 0.44 1.69
CA ASP A 121 -22.76 -0.91 2.01
C ASP A 121 -21.60 -1.92 2.12
N ARG A 122 -20.48 -1.62 1.47
CA ARG A 122 -19.24 -2.40 1.47
C ARG A 122 -18.07 -1.46 1.78
N VAL A 123 -17.04 -1.99 2.43
CA VAL A 123 -15.87 -1.18 2.82
C VAL A 123 -15.05 -0.69 1.61
N GLU A 124 -15.08 -1.46 0.52
CA GLU A 124 -14.44 -1.06 -0.74
C GLU A 124 -15.23 0.05 -1.48
N GLY A 125 -16.45 0.31 -1.04
CA GLY A 125 -17.34 1.29 -1.66
C GLY A 125 -18.38 0.68 -2.62
N PRO A 126 -18.99 1.47 -3.51
CA PRO A 126 -18.78 2.92 -3.64
C PRO A 126 -19.22 3.69 -2.41
N TRP A 127 -18.46 4.70 -2.04
CA TRP A 127 -18.75 5.60 -0.93
C TRP A 127 -19.71 6.72 -1.36
N SER A 128 -20.55 7.18 -0.44
CA SER A 128 -21.52 8.24 -0.68
C SER A 128 -20.83 9.60 -0.86
N GLU A 129 -21.59 10.59 -1.37
CA GLU A 129 -21.18 11.99 -1.26
C GLU A 129 -20.98 12.40 0.20
N PRO A 130 -20.06 13.36 0.49
CA PRO A 130 -19.74 13.75 1.86
C PRO A 130 -20.89 14.48 2.53
N THR A 131 -21.27 14.04 3.71
CA THR A 131 -22.25 14.67 4.58
C THR A 131 -21.53 15.47 5.66
N ARG A 132 -21.77 16.79 5.70
CA ARG A 132 -21.21 17.65 6.74
C ARG A 132 -21.93 17.43 8.06
N MET A 133 -21.15 17.28 9.13
CA MET A 133 -21.68 17.18 10.49
C MET A 133 -22.10 18.55 11.04
N ILE A 134 -23.20 18.55 11.78
CA ILE A 134 -23.78 19.76 12.40
C ILE A 134 -23.16 19.90 13.80
N VAL A 135 -22.51 21.03 14.06
CA VAL A 135 -21.97 21.34 15.39
C VAL A 135 -23.12 21.45 16.40
N PRO A 136 -23.05 20.76 17.57
CA PRO A 136 -24.06 20.90 18.61
C PRO A 136 -24.21 22.34 19.09
N PRO A 137 -25.41 22.82 19.44
CA PRO A 137 -25.62 24.16 19.94
C PRO A 137 -24.84 24.41 21.23
N GLY A 138 -24.07 25.51 21.24
CA GLY A 138 -23.26 25.91 22.41
C GLY A 138 -21.82 25.39 22.37
N GLU A 139 -21.51 24.49 21.44
CA GLU A 139 -20.16 23.95 21.27
C GLU A 139 -19.28 24.84 20.37
N ARG A 140 -17.95 24.72 20.53
CA ARG A 140 -16.98 25.52 19.78
C ARG A 140 -16.68 24.99 18.38
N GLY A 141 -17.37 23.97 17.93
CA GLY A 141 -17.12 23.22 16.72
C GLY A 141 -16.31 21.95 16.99
N PHE A 142 -16.15 21.14 15.95
CA PHE A 142 -15.28 19.97 15.99
C PHE A 142 -13.82 20.42 15.91
N GLY A 143 -12.92 19.58 16.38
CA GLY A 143 -11.48 19.77 16.32
C GLY A 143 -10.83 18.85 15.32
N VAL A 144 -9.56 18.53 15.58
CA VAL A 144 -8.72 17.62 14.79
C VAL A 144 -8.64 16.24 15.45
N ASP A 145 -8.03 15.27 14.77
CA ASP A 145 -7.70 13.93 15.26
C ASP A 145 -8.94 13.17 15.78
N ASN A 146 -10.01 13.19 15.02
CA ASN A 146 -11.27 12.62 15.44
C ASN A 146 -11.29 11.11 15.29
N SER A 147 -11.89 10.41 16.25
CA SER A 147 -12.14 8.98 16.21
C SER A 147 -13.59 8.65 16.64
N VAL A 148 -14.00 7.40 16.46
CA VAL A 148 -15.34 6.94 16.84
C VAL A 148 -15.21 5.81 17.85
N PHE A 149 -16.04 5.85 18.89
CA PHE A 149 -16.22 4.77 19.84
C PHE A 149 -17.66 4.26 19.79
N ILE A 150 -17.83 2.95 19.71
CA ILE A 150 -19.13 2.27 19.76
C ILE A 150 -19.19 1.47 21.06
N ASP A 151 -20.14 1.77 21.94
CA ASP A 151 -20.32 1.07 23.21
C ASP A 151 -21.13 -0.23 23.04
N ASP A 152 -21.07 -1.11 24.03
CA ASP A 152 -21.73 -2.43 24.04
C ASP A 152 -23.27 -2.33 23.95
N ASP A 153 -23.86 -1.19 24.34
CA ASP A 153 -25.29 -0.94 24.24
C ASP A 153 -25.74 -0.38 22.87
N GLY A 154 -24.79 -0.23 21.94
CA GLY A 154 -25.03 0.28 20.59
C GLY A 154 -25.00 1.80 20.48
N ARG A 155 -24.84 2.54 21.58
CA ARG A 155 -24.54 3.98 21.47
C ARG A 155 -23.16 4.20 20.88
N TRP A 156 -23.01 5.24 20.10
CA TRP A 156 -21.74 5.58 19.48
C TRP A 156 -21.43 7.06 19.62
N PHE A 157 -20.15 7.35 19.68
CA PHE A 157 -19.64 8.68 20.01
C PHE A 157 -18.51 9.06 19.06
N LEU A 158 -18.56 10.31 18.57
CA LEU A 158 -17.40 10.94 17.98
C LEU A 158 -16.55 11.55 19.08
N LEU A 159 -15.31 11.13 19.17
CA LEU A 159 -14.28 11.72 20.05
C LEU A 159 -13.60 12.83 19.28
N THR A 160 -13.42 13.99 19.90
CA THR A 160 -12.85 15.14 19.26
C THR A 160 -12.08 16.02 20.24
N LYS A 161 -11.10 16.73 19.71
CA LYS A 161 -10.31 17.73 20.42
C LYS A 161 -10.45 19.05 19.71
N ASN A 162 -10.90 20.10 20.40
CA ASN A 162 -11.02 21.44 19.84
C ASN A 162 -10.08 22.43 20.55
N GLY A 163 -9.00 22.82 19.84
CA GLY A 163 -8.00 23.69 20.38
C GLY A 163 -7.13 23.04 21.47
N GLU A 164 -6.55 23.82 22.34
CA GLU A 164 -5.53 23.38 23.29
C GLU A 164 -6.11 22.68 24.52
N ALA A 165 -7.40 22.93 24.86
CA ALA A 165 -7.96 22.57 26.15
C ALA A 165 -9.25 21.75 26.10
N PHE A 166 -9.82 21.46 24.93
CA PHE A 166 -11.17 20.92 24.86
C PHE A 166 -11.17 19.52 24.24
N ASN A 167 -11.35 18.52 25.10
CA ASN A 167 -11.62 17.13 24.71
C ASN A 167 -13.07 16.80 25.08
N PHE A 168 -13.84 16.29 24.12
CA PHE A 168 -15.22 15.90 24.36
C PHE A 168 -15.68 14.76 23.45
N LEU A 169 -16.69 14.04 23.88
CA LEU A 169 -17.38 13.02 23.13
C LEU A 169 -18.76 13.53 22.75
N VAL A 170 -19.11 13.40 21.48
CA VAL A 170 -20.44 13.76 20.98
C VAL A 170 -21.18 12.48 20.63
N GLU A 171 -22.31 12.21 21.30
CA GLU A 171 -23.14 11.07 20.97
C GLU A 171 -23.83 11.29 19.63
N LEU A 172 -23.80 10.27 18.77
CA LEU A 172 -24.34 10.30 17.42
C LEU A 172 -25.70 9.59 17.37
N GLY A 173 -26.60 10.12 16.55
CA GLY A 173 -27.85 9.45 16.19
C GLY A 173 -27.67 8.44 15.06
N ASP A 174 -28.75 7.74 14.70
CA ASP A 174 -28.77 6.74 13.63
C ASP A 174 -28.40 7.32 12.24
N ASP A 175 -28.49 8.63 12.09
CA ASP A 175 -28.15 9.38 10.87
C ASP A 175 -26.69 9.89 10.85
N GLY A 176 -25.88 9.51 11.84
CA GLY A 176 -24.49 9.96 11.96
C GLY A 176 -24.32 11.39 12.45
N GLN A 177 -25.42 12.11 12.71
CA GLN A 177 -25.38 13.47 13.25
C GLN A 177 -25.40 13.47 14.79
N PRO A 178 -24.85 14.52 15.43
CA PRO A 178 -24.96 14.70 16.87
C PRO A 178 -26.41 14.71 17.36
N ASN A 179 -26.73 13.90 18.38
CA ASN A 179 -28.08 13.83 18.97
C ASN A 179 -28.32 14.85 20.11
N GLY A 180 -27.33 15.67 20.42
CA GLY A 180 -27.37 16.70 21.45
C GLY A 180 -26.79 16.28 22.80
N VAL A 181 -26.32 15.05 22.96
CA VAL A 181 -25.60 14.59 24.15
C VAL A 181 -24.10 14.81 23.96
N VAL A 182 -23.48 15.54 24.89
CA VAL A 182 -22.04 15.82 24.91
C VAL A 182 -21.49 15.44 26.27
N LEU A 183 -20.37 14.66 26.26
CA LEU A 183 -19.59 14.37 27.45
C LEU A 183 -18.32 15.20 27.40
N ASP A 184 -18.17 16.14 28.34
CA ASP A 184 -17.09 17.13 28.38
C ASP A 184 -15.92 16.64 29.24
N LEU A 185 -14.82 16.25 28.58
CA LEU A 185 -13.57 15.86 29.22
C LEU A 185 -12.52 17.00 29.25
N SER A 186 -12.93 18.27 29.08
CA SER A 186 -12.02 19.41 29.06
C SER A 186 -11.26 19.61 30.38
N TRP A 187 -11.78 19.05 31.48
CA TRP A 187 -11.08 19.01 32.77
C TRP A 187 -9.76 18.23 32.72
N LEU A 188 -9.53 17.40 31.70
CA LEU A 188 -8.27 16.70 31.46
C LEU A 188 -7.11 17.68 31.20
N ASN A 189 -7.40 18.82 30.59
CA ASN A 189 -6.44 19.89 30.29
C ASN A 189 -6.86 21.21 30.94
N PRO A 190 -6.90 21.31 32.30
CA PRO A 190 -7.32 22.52 32.97
C PRO A 190 -6.37 23.71 32.69
N GLU A 191 -5.11 23.39 32.43
CA GLU A 191 -4.08 24.35 32.00
C GLU A 191 -3.30 23.73 30.84
N PRO A 192 -3.30 24.33 29.64
CA PRO A 192 -2.73 23.73 28.43
C PRO A 192 -1.26 23.31 28.54
N GLU A 193 -0.50 23.96 29.40
CA GLU A 193 0.92 23.71 29.56
C GLU A 193 1.27 22.61 30.58
N LEU A 194 0.31 22.15 31.40
CA LEU A 194 0.57 21.17 32.47
C LEU A 194 -0.68 20.37 32.85
N PRO A 195 -0.54 19.06 33.19
CA PRO A 195 0.66 18.23 33.06
C PRO A 195 0.75 17.55 31.70
N TYR A 196 -0.30 17.56 30.85
CA TYR A 196 -0.41 16.73 29.66
C TYR A 196 -0.23 17.52 28.35
N GLY A 197 -0.11 18.83 28.42
CA GLY A 197 -0.05 19.67 27.23
C GLY A 197 -1.39 19.60 26.45
N TRP A 198 -1.33 19.57 25.14
CA TRP A 198 -2.50 19.31 24.33
C TRP A 198 -2.72 17.79 24.27
N ALA A 199 -3.76 17.31 24.91
CA ALA A 199 -4.18 15.91 24.80
C ALA A 199 -4.84 15.71 23.43
N GLU A 200 -4.11 15.18 22.47
CA GLU A 200 -4.56 15.01 21.08
C GLU A 200 -4.64 13.53 20.66
N GLY A 201 -5.22 13.25 19.48
CA GLY A 201 -5.45 11.90 19.01
C GLY A 201 -6.34 11.08 19.95
N PRO A 202 -7.51 11.60 20.41
CA PRO A 202 -8.32 10.88 21.40
C PRO A 202 -8.91 9.62 20.78
N VAL A 203 -8.71 8.50 21.45
CA VAL A 203 -9.32 7.21 21.11
C VAL A 203 -9.88 6.54 22.36
N MET A 204 -10.86 5.65 22.18
CA MET A 204 -11.47 4.94 23.30
C MET A 204 -11.72 3.47 22.94
N TRP A 205 -11.57 2.61 23.94
CA TRP A 205 -11.95 1.20 23.85
C TRP A 205 -12.46 0.70 25.20
N LYS A 206 -12.96 -0.52 25.21
CA LYS A 206 -13.45 -1.19 26.41
C LYS A 206 -12.78 -2.55 26.57
N HIS A 207 -12.38 -2.88 27.78
CA HIS A 207 -11.83 -4.19 28.12
C HIS A 207 -12.24 -4.57 29.55
N ASP A 208 -12.71 -5.80 29.74
CA ASP A 208 -13.18 -6.32 31.05
C ASP A 208 -14.12 -5.37 31.80
N GLY A 209 -14.99 -4.66 31.07
CA GLY A 209 -15.96 -3.73 31.63
C GLY A 209 -15.39 -2.39 32.10
N TYR A 210 -14.13 -2.11 31.89
CA TYR A 210 -13.53 -0.79 32.05
C TYR A 210 -13.52 -0.04 30.71
N TYR A 211 -13.77 1.28 30.78
CA TYR A 211 -13.50 2.20 29.68
C TYR A 211 -12.06 2.70 29.77
N TYR A 212 -11.42 2.80 28.63
CA TYR A 212 -10.09 3.38 28.46
C TYR A 212 -10.19 4.53 27.47
N TYR A 213 -9.66 5.69 27.86
CA TYR A 213 -9.53 6.86 27.01
C TYR A 213 -8.05 7.17 26.87
N SER A 214 -7.55 7.14 25.65
CA SER A 214 -6.12 7.33 25.36
C SER A 214 -5.91 8.55 24.48
N PHE A 215 -4.79 9.22 24.69
CA PHE A 215 -4.43 10.45 23.99
C PHE A 215 -2.91 10.64 23.94
N ALA A 216 -2.43 11.35 22.92
CA ALA A 216 -1.05 11.76 22.80
C ALA A 216 -0.80 13.08 23.52
N GLN A 217 0.36 13.22 24.15
CA GLN A 217 0.84 14.49 24.66
C GLN A 217 1.56 15.24 23.56
N HIS A 218 1.03 16.39 23.18
CA HIS A 218 1.71 17.29 22.26
C HIS A 218 3.10 17.70 22.80
N LEU A 219 4.06 17.95 21.94
CA LEU A 219 5.45 18.34 22.19
C LEU A 219 6.36 17.26 22.80
N VAL A 220 5.89 16.47 23.78
CA VAL A 220 6.72 15.42 24.42
C VAL A 220 6.54 14.08 23.73
N GLY A 221 5.42 13.90 23.04
CA GLY A 221 5.13 12.71 22.25
C GLY A 221 4.79 11.45 23.06
N ASN A 222 4.59 11.54 24.39
CA ASN A 222 4.16 10.40 25.17
C ASN A 222 2.70 10.07 24.89
N GLN A 223 2.38 8.76 24.88
CA GLN A 223 1.00 8.29 24.83
C GLN A 223 0.50 8.05 26.27
N TYR A 224 -0.62 8.66 26.61
CA TYR A 224 -1.28 8.47 27.89
C TYR A 224 -2.57 7.67 27.74
N VAL A 225 -2.97 7.03 28.84
CA VAL A 225 -4.25 6.36 28.94
C VAL A 225 -4.85 6.61 30.33
N MET A 226 -6.12 6.92 30.40
CA MET A 226 -6.90 6.89 31.64
C MET A 226 -7.92 5.77 31.60
N LYS A 227 -8.28 5.25 32.78
CA LYS A 227 -9.17 4.12 32.98
C LYS A 227 -10.35 4.55 33.83
N SER A 228 -11.56 4.06 33.53
CA SER A 228 -12.70 4.26 34.42
C SER A 228 -12.41 3.69 35.81
N ALA A 229 -12.80 4.42 36.86
CA ALA A 229 -12.49 4.05 38.25
C ALA A 229 -13.24 2.80 38.73
N VAL A 230 -14.40 2.49 38.14
CA VAL A 230 -15.27 1.38 38.54
C VAL A 230 -15.60 0.51 37.32
N GLN A 231 -15.35 -0.79 37.46
CA GLN A 231 -15.72 -1.79 36.46
C GLN A 231 -17.22 -1.86 36.25
N GLY A 232 -17.66 -1.84 34.99
CA GLY A 232 -19.09 -1.91 34.66
C GLY A 232 -19.89 -0.63 34.93
N ALA A 233 -19.23 0.46 35.37
CA ALA A 233 -19.89 1.75 35.48
C ALA A 233 -20.24 2.30 34.07
N PRO A 234 -21.32 3.10 33.95
CA PRO A 234 -21.65 3.76 32.71
C PRO A 234 -20.57 4.80 32.32
N LEU A 235 -20.45 5.08 31.05
CA LEU A 235 -19.58 6.15 30.53
C LEU A 235 -20.03 7.50 31.13
N SER A 236 -19.08 8.32 31.59
CA SER A 236 -19.32 9.57 32.29
C SER A 236 -18.24 10.61 32.00
N ASP A 237 -18.61 11.88 32.04
CA ASP A 237 -17.74 13.04 32.02
C ASP A 237 -17.32 13.57 33.39
N ASP A 238 -17.85 12.95 34.50
CA ASP A 238 -17.44 13.30 35.87
C ASP A 238 -15.96 12.90 36.09
N PRO A 239 -15.05 13.85 36.44
CA PRO A 239 -13.67 13.52 36.78
C PRO A 239 -13.52 12.39 37.81
N ALA A 240 -14.47 12.27 38.77
CA ALA A 240 -14.44 11.23 39.77
C ALA A 240 -14.75 9.82 39.22
N ALA A 241 -15.28 9.72 38.01
CA ALA A 241 -15.49 8.45 37.32
C ALA A 241 -14.23 7.87 36.66
N TRP A 242 -13.11 8.60 36.71
CA TRP A 242 -11.89 8.24 36.06
C TRP A 242 -10.71 8.22 37.04
N GLU A 243 -9.78 7.29 36.78
CA GLU A 243 -8.48 7.28 37.45
C GLU A 243 -7.50 8.25 36.76
N THR A 244 -6.51 8.73 37.50
CA THR A 244 -5.46 9.61 36.93
C THR A 244 -4.75 8.95 35.75
N PRO A 245 -4.58 9.64 34.62
CA PRO A 245 -3.90 9.07 33.45
C PRO A 245 -2.51 8.55 33.77
N ARG A 246 -2.14 7.44 33.14
CA ARG A 246 -0.79 6.84 33.18
C ARG A 246 -0.20 6.86 31.79
N ILE A 247 1.12 6.81 31.73
CA ILE A 247 1.85 6.71 30.47
C ILE A 247 1.73 5.27 29.93
N LEU A 248 1.29 5.14 28.68
CA LEU A 248 1.25 3.89 27.93
C LEU A 248 2.55 3.67 27.14
N PHE A 249 3.01 4.70 26.41
CA PHE A 249 4.29 4.71 25.71
C PHE A 249 5.10 5.95 26.14
N GLU A 250 6.37 5.74 26.47
CA GLU A 250 7.29 6.79 26.92
C GLU A 250 8.62 6.73 26.19
N GLY A 251 8.97 7.83 25.52
CA GLY A 251 10.28 8.03 24.90
C GLY A 251 10.59 7.09 23.72
N PRO A 252 11.62 7.42 22.96
CA PRO A 252 12.07 6.58 21.86
C PRO A 252 12.63 5.26 22.38
N ARG A 253 12.34 4.18 21.68
CA ARG A 253 12.84 2.84 22.00
C ARG A 253 13.17 2.05 20.74
N GLY A 254 14.35 1.41 20.74
CA GLY A 254 14.82 0.64 19.61
C GLY A 254 15.01 1.49 18.36
N ALA A 255 14.44 1.05 17.28
CA ALA A 255 14.54 1.69 15.96
C ALA A 255 13.55 2.85 15.75
N PHE A 256 12.64 3.09 16.71
CA PHE A 256 11.53 4.03 16.54
C PHE A 256 11.57 5.16 17.56
N SER A 257 11.04 6.32 17.19
CA SER A 257 10.67 7.39 18.11
C SER A 257 9.61 6.91 19.10
N THR A 258 9.15 7.75 20.02
CA THR A 258 8.03 7.43 20.89
C THR A 258 6.80 7.07 20.06
N PRO A 259 6.26 5.83 20.16
CA PRO A 259 4.97 5.53 19.55
C PRO A 259 3.89 6.40 20.20
N ASN A 260 3.12 7.11 19.39
CA ASN A 260 2.05 7.97 19.88
C ASN A 260 0.89 8.04 18.87
N HIS A 261 -0.14 8.82 19.15
CA HIS A 261 -1.41 8.78 18.42
C HIS A 261 -1.85 7.33 18.17
N SER A 262 -1.85 6.53 19.25
CA SER A 262 -2.21 5.10 19.14
C SER A 262 -3.67 4.93 18.83
N SER A 263 -4.00 3.95 18.01
CA SER A 263 -5.37 3.51 17.77
C SER A 263 -6.06 3.03 19.05
N PRO A 264 -7.39 2.86 19.05
CA PRO A 264 -8.05 2.04 20.05
C PRO A 264 -7.43 0.63 20.07
N ALA A 265 -7.36 0.01 21.26
CA ALA A 265 -6.95 -1.37 21.35
C ALA A 265 -8.05 -2.30 20.82
N VAL A 266 -7.71 -3.16 19.87
CA VAL A 266 -8.59 -4.23 19.39
C VAL A 266 -8.20 -5.55 20.02
N THR A 267 -9.20 -6.35 20.41
CA THR A 267 -8.97 -7.68 20.97
C THR A 267 -9.22 -8.73 19.89
N THR A 268 -8.24 -9.60 19.66
CA THR A 268 -8.31 -10.70 18.69
C THR A 268 -9.23 -11.83 19.19
N PRO A 269 -9.65 -12.78 18.32
CA PRO A 269 -10.47 -13.92 18.75
C PRO A 269 -9.86 -14.77 19.87
N ASN A 270 -8.53 -14.82 19.98
CA ASN A 270 -7.81 -15.56 21.01
C ASN A 270 -7.50 -14.74 22.29
N GLY A 271 -8.06 -13.52 22.38
CA GLY A 271 -8.04 -12.70 23.59
C GLY A 271 -6.83 -11.81 23.79
N THR A 272 -5.92 -11.72 22.80
CA THR A 272 -4.80 -10.76 22.83
C THR A 272 -5.26 -9.40 22.32
N SER A 273 -4.74 -8.32 22.88
CA SER A 273 -5.09 -6.95 22.47
C SER A 273 -3.92 -6.28 21.77
N TRP A 274 -4.22 -5.49 20.73
CA TRP A 274 -3.23 -4.86 19.86
C TRP A 274 -3.62 -3.44 19.51
N VAL A 275 -2.63 -2.58 19.30
CA VAL A 275 -2.77 -1.21 18.79
C VAL A 275 -1.82 -0.98 17.62
N ILE A 276 -2.19 -0.09 16.72
CA ILE A 276 -1.29 0.54 15.76
C ILE A 276 -1.03 1.96 16.26
N SER A 277 0.24 2.35 16.34
CA SER A 277 0.65 3.72 16.71
C SER A 277 1.47 4.30 15.57
N GLN A 278 1.47 5.62 15.43
CA GLN A 278 2.44 6.26 14.56
C GLN A 278 3.81 6.31 15.21
N SER A 279 4.88 6.18 14.42
CA SER A 279 6.24 6.40 14.88
C SER A 279 7.17 6.74 13.72
N TYR A 280 8.14 7.62 13.97
CA TYR A 280 9.23 7.88 13.03
C TYR A 280 10.34 6.85 13.19
N ASP A 281 11.07 6.58 12.11
CA ASP A 281 12.35 5.87 12.21
C ASP A 281 13.37 6.75 12.93
N ALA A 282 13.71 6.38 14.16
CA ALA A 282 14.68 7.08 15.02
C ALA A 282 16.08 6.46 14.92
N SER A 283 16.26 5.40 14.12
CA SER A 283 17.55 4.79 13.94
C SER A 283 18.52 5.81 13.33
N ARG A 284 19.57 6.15 14.05
CA ARG A 284 20.61 7.10 13.64
C ARG A 284 20.20 8.58 13.61
N SER A 285 19.73 9.10 14.73
CA SER A 285 19.67 10.55 14.92
C SER A 285 18.93 11.32 13.84
N SER A 286 17.72 10.89 13.50
CA SER A 286 16.86 11.56 12.52
C SER A 286 17.24 11.44 11.03
N GLU A 287 18.13 10.52 10.65
CA GLU A 287 18.52 10.37 9.23
C GLU A 287 17.37 9.94 8.31
N TRP A 288 16.29 9.35 8.86
CA TRP A 288 15.18 8.79 8.13
C TRP A 288 13.81 9.33 8.57
N GLN A 289 13.78 10.54 9.06
CA GLN A 289 12.53 11.21 9.47
C GLN A 289 11.50 11.27 8.34
N ALA A 290 11.98 11.45 7.12
CA ALA A 290 11.13 11.57 5.95
C ALA A 290 10.59 10.22 5.41
N LEU A 291 10.80 9.08 6.08
CA LEU A 291 9.90 7.93 5.88
C LEU A 291 8.50 8.17 6.46
N GLY A 292 8.33 9.27 7.20
CA GLY A 292 7.04 9.68 7.74
C GLY A 292 6.68 9.00 9.05
N ARG A 293 5.43 9.17 9.43
CA ARG A 293 4.83 8.62 10.64
C ARG A 293 4.31 7.21 10.35
N GLN A 294 5.19 6.22 10.44
CA GLN A 294 4.90 4.84 10.05
C GLN A 294 3.96 4.15 11.04
N GLY A 295 3.15 3.21 10.57
CA GLY A 295 2.26 2.40 11.40
C GLY A 295 3.01 1.26 12.11
N VAL A 296 3.18 1.36 13.44
CA VAL A 296 3.84 0.35 14.26
C VAL A 296 2.84 -0.43 15.10
N LEU A 297 2.90 -1.75 15.02
CA LEU A 297 2.04 -2.67 15.75
C LEU A 297 2.65 -2.97 17.11
N SER A 298 1.83 -2.90 18.17
CA SER A 298 2.24 -3.21 19.55
C SER A 298 1.19 -4.01 20.27
N GLN A 299 1.62 -5.05 21.01
CA GLN A 299 0.74 -5.82 21.87
C GLN A 299 0.44 -5.05 23.15
N ILE A 300 -0.81 -5.08 23.58
CA ILE A 300 -1.29 -4.52 24.85
C ILE A 300 -1.63 -5.67 25.80
N GLY A 301 -0.93 -5.74 26.93
CA GLY A 301 -1.30 -6.54 28.07
C GLY A 301 -2.12 -5.71 29.08
N TYR A 302 -2.61 -6.37 30.13
CA TYR A 302 -3.26 -5.70 31.26
C TYR A 302 -2.68 -6.23 32.58
N ASP A 303 -2.35 -5.32 33.49
CA ASP A 303 -1.88 -5.68 34.82
C ASP A 303 -3.03 -6.17 35.74
N ALA A 304 -2.69 -6.59 36.97
CA ALA A 304 -3.68 -7.11 37.93
C ALA A 304 -4.75 -6.09 38.34
N ASP A 305 -4.48 -4.80 38.19
CA ASP A 305 -5.39 -3.70 38.49
C ASP A 305 -6.17 -3.24 37.22
N GLY A 306 -6.00 -3.95 36.10
CA GLY A 306 -6.64 -3.69 34.81
C GLY A 306 -6.05 -2.51 34.04
N TRP A 307 -4.82 -2.08 34.34
CA TRP A 307 -4.16 -1.05 33.54
C TRP A 307 -3.47 -1.64 32.31
N PRO A 308 -3.60 -1.00 31.14
CA PRO A 308 -2.93 -1.46 29.95
C PRO A 308 -1.41 -1.25 30.07
N THR A 309 -0.66 -2.23 29.57
CA THR A 309 0.79 -2.22 29.46
C THR A 309 1.18 -2.53 28.03
N ALA A 310 2.01 -1.72 27.41
CA ALA A 310 2.40 -1.87 26.03
C ALA A 310 3.78 -2.52 25.88
N GLN A 311 3.92 -3.38 24.88
CA GLN A 311 5.21 -3.82 24.39
C GLN A 311 5.73 -2.82 23.35
N TYR A 312 7.03 -2.52 23.39
CA TYR A 312 7.65 -1.60 22.46
C TYR A 312 8.22 -2.37 21.26
N PRO A 313 8.10 -1.83 20.04
CA PRO A 313 8.67 -2.44 18.85
C PRO A 313 10.20 -2.31 18.85
N ASN A 314 10.94 -3.41 19.06
CA ASN A 314 12.40 -3.39 19.22
C ASN A 314 13.19 -4.28 18.24
N GLY A 315 12.59 -4.77 17.19
CA GLY A 315 13.22 -5.71 16.24
C GLY A 315 12.25 -6.83 15.91
N PRO A 316 12.72 -8.02 15.55
CA PRO A 316 11.83 -9.15 15.31
C PRO A 316 10.99 -9.49 16.54
N GLU A 317 9.67 -9.50 16.36
CA GLU A 317 8.67 -9.74 17.39
C GLU A 317 7.78 -10.92 17.02
N ASP A 318 7.18 -11.58 17.99
CA ASP A 318 6.21 -12.63 17.73
C ASP A 318 4.96 -12.04 17.05
N ALA A 319 4.57 -12.61 15.93
CA ALA A 319 3.34 -12.21 15.25
C ALA A 319 2.11 -12.54 16.09
N PRO A 320 0.98 -11.80 15.94
CA PRO A 320 -0.28 -12.20 16.53
C PRO A 320 -0.62 -13.65 16.18
N ASP A 321 -1.16 -14.40 17.16
CA ASP A 321 -1.60 -15.79 16.94
C ASP A 321 -2.93 -15.78 16.14
N LEU A 322 -2.82 -15.42 14.87
CA LEU A 322 -3.90 -15.35 13.89
C LEU A 322 -3.51 -16.15 12.64
N PRO A 323 -4.48 -16.68 11.89
CA PRO A 323 -4.19 -17.27 10.59
C PRO A 323 -3.51 -16.25 9.67
N SER A 324 -2.50 -16.68 8.90
CA SER A 324 -1.90 -15.82 7.87
C SER A 324 -2.96 -15.32 6.90
N SER A 325 -2.89 -14.05 6.57
CA SER A 325 -3.77 -13.43 5.56
C SER A 325 -3.53 -13.94 4.15
N GLY A 326 -2.33 -14.46 3.87
CA GLY A 326 -1.89 -14.75 2.51
C GLY A 326 -1.64 -13.49 1.65
N ILE A 327 -1.71 -12.31 2.26
CA ILE A 327 -1.41 -11.03 1.60
C ILE A 327 0.11 -10.81 1.64
N PRO A 328 0.74 -10.30 0.55
CA PRO A 328 2.15 -9.90 0.55
C PRO A 328 2.43 -8.80 1.57
N TRP A 329 3.71 -8.62 1.93
CA TRP A 329 4.14 -7.55 2.79
C TRP A 329 3.71 -6.17 2.25
N THR A 330 3.39 -5.26 3.15
CA THR A 330 2.88 -3.92 2.80
C THR A 330 4.00 -3.05 2.22
N VAL A 331 3.99 -2.88 0.91
CA VAL A 331 4.89 -2.00 0.15
C VAL A 331 4.14 -1.38 -1.02
N PRO A 332 4.67 -0.33 -1.66
CA PRO A 332 4.15 0.16 -2.92
C PRO A 332 4.01 -0.95 -3.96
N ARG A 333 3.00 -0.86 -4.80
CA ARG A 333 2.71 -1.89 -5.79
C ARG A 333 3.05 -1.42 -7.19
N SER A 334 3.52 -2.36 -8.01
CA SER A 334 3.62 -2.20 -9.45
C SER A 334 2.23 -2.15 -10.08
N ASP A 335 2.10 -1.48 -11.23
CA ASP A 335 0.84 -1.34 -11.95
C ASP A 335 1.09 -1.24 -13.46
N SER A 336 0.33 -1.96 -14.27
CA SER A 336 0.33 -1.88 -15.73
C SER A 336 -0.78 -0.99 -16.29
N PHE A 337 -1.57 -0.36 -15.41
CA PHE A 337 -2.67 0.53 -15.78
C PHE A 337 -3.74 -0.11 -16.70
N ASP A 338 -3.89 -1.41 -16.62
CA ASP A 338 -4.87 -2.20 -17.38
C ASP A 338 -6.27 -2.22 -16.73
N GLY A 339 -6.38 -1.71 -15.52
CA GLY A 339 -7.63 -1.63 -14.76
C GLY A 339 -8.68 -0.74 -15.41
N ALA A 340 -9.93 -0.92 -15.03
CA ALA A 340 -11.01 -0.01 -15.42
C ALA A 340 -10.96 1.33 -14.66
N GLU A 341 -10.36 1.33 -13.49
CA GLU A 341 -10.16 2.47 -12.59
C GLU A 341 -8.73 2.43 -12.04
N VAL A 342 -8.19 3.57 -11.65
CA VAL A 342 -6.88 3.65 -10.99
C VAL A 342 -6.95 2.89 -9.66
N ALA A 343 -5.98 2.02 -9.41
CA ALA A 343 -5.95 1.20 -8.20
C ALA A 343 -5.93 2.07 -6.92
N PRO A 344 -6.57 1.63 -5.83
CA PRO A 344 -6.67 2.42 -4.59
C PRO A 344 -5.30 2.65 -3.90
N ASP A 345 -4.26 1.95 -4.32
CA ASP A 345 -2.88 2.20 -3.89
C ASP A 345 -2.35 3.56 -4.36
N TRP A 346 -2.85 4.08 -5.48
CA TRP A 346 -2.49 5.37 -6.02
C TRP A 346 -3.26 6.51 -5.37
N SER A 347 -2.59 7.63 -5.18
CA SER A 347 -3.21 8.89 -4.77
C SER A 347 -2.87 9.98 -5.76
N PHE A 348 -3.83 10.87 -6.00
CA PHE A 348 -3.57 12.12 -6.69
C PHE A 348 -3.14 13.18 -5.68
N LEU A 349 -2.23 14.04 -6.10
CA LEU A 349 -1.69 15.10 -5.26
C LEU A 349 -2.58 16.34 -5.35
N GLY A 350 -3.25 16.69 -4.25
CA GLY A 350 -4.20 17.79 -4.20
C GLY A 350 -5.53 17.52 -4.93
N TYR A 351 -6.26 18.57 -5.23
CA TYR A 351 -7.51 18.49 -5.99
C TYR A 351 -7.23 18.10 -7.44
N THR A 352 -7.82 16.99 -7.87
CA THR A 352 -7.60 16.44 -9.21
C THR A 352 -8.93 16.04 -9.83
N PRO A 353 -9.46 16.84 -10.79
CA PRO A 353 -10.66 16.48 -11.54
C PRO A 353 -10.50 15.19 -12.34
N ASP A 354 -11.57 14.39 -12.44
CA ASP A 354 -11.56 13.10 -13.16
C ASP A 354 -11.21 13.22 -14.65
N ASP A 355 -11.32 14.40 -15.26
CA ASP A 355 -10.98 14.63 -16.67
C ASP A 355 -9.49 14.90 -16.92
N THR A 356 -8.67 14.88 -15.88
CA THR A 356 -7.22 15.10 -15.96
C THR A 356 -6.37 13.82 -16.02
N TYR A 357 -7.02 12.66 -16.04
CA TYR A 357 -6.37 11.38 -16.27
C TYR A 357 -7.30 10.43 -17.04
N SER A 358 -6.74 9.39 -17.67
CA SER A 358 -7.53 8.39 -18.40
C SER A 358 -6.78 7.07 -18.56
N LEU A 359 -7.45 5.96 -18.25
CA LEU A 359 -7.02 4.60 -18.58
C LEU A 359 -7.61 4.09 -19.91
N THR A 360 -8.52 4.87 -20.55
CA THR A 360 -9.22 4.47 -21.77
C THR A 360 -8.80 5.24 -23.00
N ALA A 361 -8.12 6.40 -22.85
CA ALA A 361 -7.63 7.19 -23.96
C ALA A 361 -6.59 6.42 -24.80
N ARG A 362 -5.77 5.60 -24.14
CA ARG A 362 -4.87 4.61 -24.72
C ARG A 362 -4.92 3.38 -23.84
N PRO A 363 -5.64 2.32 -24.21
CA PRO A 363 -5.76 1.11 -23.39
C PRO A 363 -4.40 0.54 -23.00
N GLY A 364 -4.26 0.13 -21.74
CA GLY A 364 -2.99 -0.35 -21.16
C GLY A 364 -1.97 0.75 -20.88
N TRP A 365 -2.40 2.01 -20.85
CA TRP A 365 -1.57 3.17 -20.53
C TRP A 365 -2.35 4.15 -19.66
N LEU A 366 -1.70 4.68 -18.65
CA LEU A 366 -2.22 5.81 -17.89
C LEU A 366 -1.87 7.11 -18.64
N ARG A 367 -2.87 7.81 -19.15
CA ARG A 367 -2.71 9.18 -19.61
C ARG A 367 -2.85 10.15 -18.47
N LEU A 368 -1.85 10.99 -18.24
CA LEU A 368 -1.94 12.14 -17.36
C LEU A 368 -2.00 13.43 -18.20
N THR A 369 -2.96 14.29 -17.89
CA THR A 369 -3.15 15.58 -18.54
C THR A 369 -2.79 16.70 -17.56
N PRO A 370 -2.01 17.71 -17.95
CA PRO A 370 -1.70 18.87 -17.12
C PRO A 370 -2.97 19.57 -16.62
N THR A 371 -2.97 20.04 -15.38
CA THR A 371 -4.17 20.56 -14.70
C THR A 371 -4.38 22.07 -14.84
N GLY A 372 -3.56 22.76 -15.61
CA GLY A 372 -3.70 24.22 -15.85
C GLY A 372 -3.45 25.08 -14.61
N GLY A 373 -2.66 24.63 -13.66
CA GLY A 373 -2.20 25.44 -12.55
C GLY A 373 -2.89 25.22 -11.20
N ARG A 374 -3.58 24.10 -11.02
CA ARG A 374 -4.35 23.85 -9.79
C ARG A 374 -3.66 22.96 -8.75
N THR A 375 -2.60 22.22 -9.09
CA THR A 375 -2.09 21.16 -8.20
C THR A 375 -1.12 21.65 -7.17
N PHE A 376 -0.24 22.55 -7.50
CA PHE A 376 0.68 23.14 -6.53
C PHE A 376 0.89 24.63 -6.84
N PRO A 377 0.87 25.51 -5.81
CA PRO A 377 1.14 26.94 -6.01
C PRO A 377 2.48 27.20 -6.70
N ALA A 378 3.49 26.38 -6.44
CA ALA A 378 4.83 26.53 -6.99
C ALA A 378 5.05 25.84 -8.34
N THR A 379 4.15 24.96 -8.78
CA THR A 379 4.32 24.19 -10.02
C THR A 379 3.04 24.18 -10.86
N PRO A 380 2.74 25.28 -11.54
CA PRO A 380 1.57 25.37 -12.38
C PRO A 380 1.51 24.29 -13.48
N GLY A 381 0.33 23.79 -13.78
CA GLY A 381 0.12 22.80 -14.83
C GLY A 381 0.51 21.37 -14.47
N GLN A 382 0.95 21.11 -13.26
CA GLN A 382 1.35 19.76 -12.85
C GLN A 382 0.15 18.87 -12.54
N ASN A 383 0.21 17.61 -12.99
CA ASN A 383 -0.65 16.53 -12.52
C ASN A 383 0.22 15.33 -12.13
N THR A 384 -0.18 14.58 -11.10
CA THR A 384 0.67 13.51 -10.57
C THR A 384 -0.12 12.44 -9.84
N VAL A 385 0.31 11.18 -10.00
CA VAL A 385 -0.12 10.03 -9.23
C VAL A 385 1.04 9.49 -8.41
N ILE A 386 0.79 9.19 -7.15
CA ILE A 386 1.84 8.88 -6.18
C ILE A 386 1.46 7.75 -5.22
N GLN A 387 2.51 7.16 -4.67
CA GLN A 387 2.48 6.26 -3.53
C GLN A 387 3.44 6.77 -2.45
N ASN A 388 3.24 6.41 -1.18
CA ASN A 388 4.17 6.74 -0.11
C ASN A 388 5.46 5.94 -0.29
N ALA A 389 6.61 6.59 -0.10
CA ALA A 389 7.88 5.87 -0.03
C ALA A 389 7.93 5.08 1.29
N ALA A 390 8.05 3.77 1.19
CA ALA A 390 7.93 2.86 2.32
C ALA A 390 9.29 2.39 2.86
N GLU A 391 10.34 2.44 2.06
CA GLU A 391 11.61 1.80 2.35
C GLU A 391 12.83 2.64 1.97
N LYS A 392 13.99 2.23 2.51
CA LYS A 392 15.28 2.90 2.34
C LYS A 392 15.99 2.54 1.03
N ALA A 393 15.55 1.49 0.36
CA ALA A 393 16.10 1.02 -0.91
C ALA A 393 15.00 0.42 -1.78
N TYR A 394 14.91 0.92 -2.99
CA TYR A 394 13.97 0.47 -4.01
C TYR A 394 14.41 0.96 -5.39
N SER A 395 13.80 0.44 -6.43
CA SER A 395 13.89 1.01 -7.77
C SER A 395 12.49 1.29 -8.30
N LEU A 396 12.36 2.36 -9.04
CA LEU A 396 11.14 2.74 -9.76
C LEU A 396 11.46 2.68 -11.24
N VAL A 397 10.60 2.04 -12.01
CA VAL A 397 10.72 2.02 -13.47
C VAL A 397 9.39 2.40 -14.09
N THR A 398 9.42 3.16 -15.16
CA THR A 398 8.28 3.43 -16.03
C THR A 398 8.70 3.47 -17.48
N ARG A 399 7.77 3.27 -18.39
CA ARG A 399 7.91 3.54 -19.81
C ARG A 399 6.98 4.65 -20.17
N VAL A 400 7.50 5.77 -20.66
CA VAL A 400 6.72 6.97 -20.96
C VAL A 400 6.78 7.30 -22.45
N ASP A 401 5.62 7.60 -23.01
CA ASP A 401 5.47 8.14 -24.38
C ASP A 401 5.06 9.61 -24.27
N PHE A 402 5.98 10.50 -24.65
CA PHE A 402 5.81 11.93 -24.46
C PHE A 402 6.58 12.72 -25.52
N ASP A 403 5.91 13.66 -26.13
CA ASP A 403 6.47 14.55 -27.15
C ASP A 403 6.34 16.01 -26.69
N PRO A 404 7.32 16.54 -25.92
CA PRO A 404 7.26 17.89 -25.38
C PRO A 404 7.30 18.94 -26.50
N GLU A 405 6.43 19.96 -26.43
CA GLU A 405 6.37 21.07 -27.41
C GLU A 405 7.33 22.20 -27.03
N ASP A 406 7.60 22.40 -25.73
CA ASP A 406 8.53 23.40 -25.25
C ASP A 406 9.22 22.99 -23.93
N SER A 407 10.05 23.89 -23.38
CA SER A 407 10.83 23.63 -22.16
C SER A 407 10.03 23.58 -20.86
N GLU A 408 8.77 23.98 -20.87
CA GLU A 408 7.90 23.90 -19.71
C GLU A 408 7.23 22.53 -19.61
N ASP A 409 7.25 21.75 -20.71
CA ASP A 409 6.66 20.43 -20.79
C ASP A 409 7.61 19.38 -20.22
N GLU A 410 7.18 18.65 -19.19
CA GLU A 410 7.93 17.58 -18.55
C GLU A 410 7.03 16.36 -18.28
N ALA A 411 7.54 15.15 -18.43
CA ALA A 411 6.88 13.93 -18.02
C ALA A 411 7.88 12.88 -17.52
N GLY A 412 7.62 12.26 -16.36
CA GLY A 412 8.55 11.26 -15.85
C GLY A 412 8.27 10.73 -14.45
N LEU A 413 9.33 10.24 -13.83
CA LEU A 413 9.39 9.68 -12.48
C LEU A 413 9.97 10.69 -11.49
N TRP A 414 9.43 10.68 -10.27
CA TRP A 414 10.01 11.44 -9.17
C TRP A 414 9.91 10.75 -7.81
N THR A 415 10.79 11.15 -6.91
CA THR A 415 10.68 10.96 -5.47
C THR A 415 10.90 12.31 -4.80
N PHE A 416 10.10 12.64 -3.77
CA PHE A 416 10.08 13.98 -3.20
C PHE A 416 9.60 13.98 -1.76
N ASN A 417 9.96 15.06 -1.04
CA ASN A 417 9.44 15.34 0.30
C ASN A 417 8.66 16.65 0.26
N GLY A 418 7.38 16.52 -0.07
CA GLY A 418 6.52 17.65 -0.36
C GLY A 418 6.86 18.39 -1.65
N PRO A 419 5.88 18.93 -2.34
CA PRO A 419 6.00 19.35 -3.74
C PRO A 419 6.88 20.57 -3.99
N GLU A 420 7.17 21.35 -2.94
CA GLU A 420 7.95 22.60 -3.09
C GLU A 420 9.39 22.45 -2.63
N THR A 421 9.79 21.30 -2.04
CA THR A 421 11.08 21.24 -1.41
C THR A 421 12.05 20.36 -2.15
N LEU A 422 12.31 19.17 -1.70
CA LEU A 422 13.41 18.38 -2.21
C LEU A 422 12.87 17.31 -3.16
N VAL A 423 13.17 17.46 -4.44
CA VAL A 423 12.69 16.58 -5.51
C VAL A 423 13.90 15.98 -6.22
N ALA A 424 13.94 14.65 -6.31
CA ALA A 424 14.81 13.92 -7.23
C ALA A 424 13.92 13.33 -8.32
N LYS A 425 14.19 13.68 -9.58
CA LYS A 425 13.39 13.25 -10.73
C LYS A 425 14.22 12.90 -11.95
N VAL A 426 13.68 12.04 -12.82
CA VAL A 426 14.13 11.77 -14.17
C VAL A 426 12.95 11.90 -15.12
N PHE A 427 13.10 12.66 -16.18
CA PHE A 427 11.99 13.05 -17.04
C PHE A 427 12.43 13.32 -18.47
N VAL A 428 11.47 13.31 -19.38
CA VAL A 428 11.62 13.74 -20.77
C VAL A 428 11.19 15.21 -20.87
N SER A 429 12.00 16.04 -21.54
CA SER A 429 11.72 17.46 -21.82
C SER A 429 12.49 17.93 -23.05
N SER A 430 12.12 19.07 -23.62
CA SER A 430 12.85 19.76 -24.68
C SER A 430 13.73 20.92 -24.16
N ASP A 431 13.96 21.02 -22.86
CA ASP A 431 14.70 22.14 -22.22
C ASP A 431 16.16 22.26 -22.67
N VAL A 432 16.71 21.25 -23.30
CA VAL A 432 18.12 21.21 -23.72
C VAL A 432 18.27 21.19 -25.23
N GLY A 433 18.29 22.37 -25.84
CA GLY A 433 18.63 22.56 -27.23
C GLY A 433 17.52 22.31 -28.24
N ASP A 434 16.27 22.50 -27.86
CA ASP A 434 15.06 22.33 -28.69
C ASP A 434 14.90 20.91 -29.26
N VAL A 435 15.41 19.90 -28.57
CA VAL A 435 15.24 18.48 -28.90
C VAL A 435 14.81 17.70 -27.66
N PRO A 436 13.97 16.65 -27.79
CA PRO A 436 13.65 15.81 -26.67
C PRO A 436 14.91 15.23 -25.99
N ALA A 437 14.95 15.28 -24.69
CA ALA A 437 16.07 14.77 -23.90
C ALA A 437 15.57 14.12 -22.61
N VAL A 438 16.30 13.14 -22.09
CA VAL A 438 16.10 12.67 -20.72
C VAL A 438 16.97 13.51 -19.80
N VAL A 439 16.33 14.04 -18.76
CA VAL A 439 16.93 14.96 -17.80
C VAL A 439 16.84 14.38 -16.40
N SER A 440 17.92 14.50 -15.65
CA SER A 440 18.00 14.20 -14.23
C SER A 440 18.09 15.51 -13.44
N PHE A 441 17.36 15.60 -12.32
CA PHE A 441 17.23 16.83 -11.56
C PHE A 441 17.20 16.52 -10.06
N PHE A 442 17.84 17.37 -9.26
CA PHE A 442 17.74 17.37 -7.81
C PHE A 442 17.96 18.76 -7.23
N ASP A 443 17.08 19.17 -6.31
CA ASP A 443 17.19 20.40 -5.50
C ASP A 443 17.50 21.63 -6.37
N ASP A 444 16.60 21.93 -7.32
CA ASP A 444 16.68 23.06 -8.27
C ASP A 444 17.85 23.05 -9.27
N ALA A 445 18.48 21.90 -9.50
CA ALA A 445 19.59 21.78 -10.43
C ALA A 445 19.49 20.54 -11.34
N TYR A 446 19.84 20.73 -12.61
CA TYR A 446 20.07 19.61 -13.52
C TYR A 446 21.35 18.89 -13.10
N THR A 447 21.26 17.56 -12.94
CA THR A 447 22.37 16.71 -12.51
C THR A 447 22.87 15.79 -13.63
N GLY A 448 22.09 15.64 -14.71
CA GLY A 448 22.45 14.88 -15.90
C GLY A 448 21.49 15.18 -17.04
N VAL A 449 21.96 15.10 -18.27
CA VAL A 449 21.17 15.31 -19.49
C VAL A 449 21.66 14.39 -20.60
N ALA A 450 20.75 13.73 -21.30
CA ALA A 450 21.04 12.94 -22.48
C ALA A 450 20.00 13.20 -23.58
N PRO A 451 20.39 13.68 -24.78
CA PRO A 451 19.46 13.85 -25.88
C PRO A 451 18.90 12.49 -26.33
N LEU A 452 17.63 12.45 -26.68
CA LEU A 452 16.98 11.28 -27.25
C LEU A 452 17.20 11.29 -28.78
N GLU A 453 17.84 10.24 -29.28
CA GLU A 453 18.09 10.07 -30.71
C GLU A 453 16.99 9.31 -31.44
N ALA A 454 16.08 8.66 -30.70
CA ALA A 454 14.96 7.85 -31.20
C ALA A 454 13.62 8.47 -30.87
N GLU A 455 12.69 8.38 -31.80
CA GLU A 455 11.27 8.68 -31.56
C GLU A 455 10.61 7.48 -30.84
N GLY A 456 9.61 7.74 -30.00
CA GLY A 456 8.80 6.75 -29.32
C GLY A 456 9.06 6.65 -27.81
N PRO A 457 8.40 5.69 -27.14
CA PRO A 457 8.48 5.57 -25.69
C PRO A 457 9.90 5.33 -25.18
N VAL A 458 10.22 5.92 -24.03
CA VAL A 458 11.51 5.77 -23.34
C VAL A 458 11.29 5.19 -21.94
N TRP A 459 12.19 4.32 -21.53
CA TRP A 459 12.24 3.78 -20.18
C TRP A 459 13.03 4.70 -19.27
N LEU A 460 12.44 5.00 -18.10
CA LEU A 460 13.04 5.81 -17.05
C LEU A 460 13.20 4.98 -15.78
N ARG A 461 14.29 5.17 -15.04
CA ARG A 461 14.53 4.50 -13.76
C ARG A 461 15.10 5.46 -12.73
N LEU A 462 14.54 5.42 -11.50
CA LEU A 462 15.15 5.91 -10.29
C LEU A 462 15.51 4.72 -9.41
N HIS A 463 16.79 4.55 -9.10
CA HIS A 463 17.29 3.49 -8.21
C HIS A 463 17.81 4.11 -6.93
N ARG A 464 17.19 3.75 -5.80
CA ARG A 464 17.53 4.23 -4.47
C ARG A 464 18.31 3.18 -3.69
N ASN A 465 19.44 3.54 -3.13
CA ASN A 465 20.21 2.76 -2.17
C ASN A 465 20.60 3.63 -0.98
N GLY A 466 19.78 3.59 0.08
CA GLY A 466 19.94 4.51 1.19
C GLY A 466 19.69 5.96 0.76
N HIS A 467 20.65 6.83 1.01
CA HIS A 467 20.57 8.24 0.63
C HIS A 467 20.99 8.53 -0.82
N ASP A 468 21.53 7.55 -1.52
CA ASP A 468 21.91 7.71 -2.92
C ASP A 468 20.75 7.35 -3.86
N VAL A 469 20.40 8.25 -4.77
CA VAL A 469 19.44 8.03 -5.85
C VAL A 469 20.14 8.16 -7.19
N THR A 470 20.15 7.07 -7.95
CA THR A 470 20.69 7.02 -9.32
C THR A 470 19.54 7.11 -10.30
N SER A 471 19.62 8.06 -11.22
CA SER A 471 18.70 8.20 -12.34
C SER A 471 19.30 7.58 -13.60
N ALA A 472 18.49 6.87 -14.37
CA ALA A 472 18.90 6.21 -15.60
C ALA A 472 17.77 6.19 -16.63
N TYR A 473 18.13 5.95 -17.91
CA TYR A 473 17.18 5.74 -18.97
C TYR A 473 17.61 4.57 -19.87
N SER A 474 16.66 4.07 -20.63
CA SER A 474 16.87 3.03 -21.64
C SER A 474 15.91 3.20 -22.81
N THR A 475 16.28 2.70 -23.98
CA THR A 475 15.42 2.62 -25.17
C THR A 475 14.86 1.21 -25.39
N ASP A 476 15.39 0.21 -24.69
CA ASP A 476 15.00 -1.20 -24.83
C ASP A 476 14.58 -1.86 -23.51
N GLY A 477 14.68 -1.13 -22.36
CA GLY A 477 14.41 -1.62 -21.02
C GLY A 477 15.46 -2.59 -20.45
N LEU A 478 16.43 -3.01 -21.26
CA LEU A 478 17.48 -3.97 -20.90
C LEU A 478 18.83 -3.29 -20.67
N THR A 479 19.18 -2.37 -21.56
CA THR A 479 20.45 -1.66 -21.52
C THR A 479 20.26 -0.26 -20.96
N TRP A 480 20.72 -0.05 -19.73
CA TRP A 480 20.51 1.20 -19.01
C TRP A 480 21.71 2.12 -19.10
N THR A 481 21.45 3.41 -19.28
CA THR A 481 22.45 4.48 -19.22
C THR A 481 22.18 5.32 -17.98
N ASP A 482 23.13 5.29 -17.05
CA ASP A 482 23.06 6.14 -15.85
C ASP A 482 23.33 7.61 -16.24
N LEU A 483 22.51 8.51 -15.72
CA LEU A 483 22.64 9.96 -15.90
C LEU A 483 23.40 10.60 -14.73
N SER A 484 22.97 10.32 -13.52
CA SER A 484 23.60 10.86 -12.30
C SER A 484 23.24 10.03 -11.08
N THR A 485 24.08 10.15 -10.05
CA THR A 485 23.78 9.72 -8.69
C THR A 485 23.83 10.95 -7.79
N VAL A 486 22.76 11.18 -7.01
CA VAL A 486 22.64 12.32 -6.11
C VAL A 486 22.43 11.84 -4.67
N ASP A 487 23.02 12.57 -3.71
CA ASP A 487 22.81 12.34 -2.27
C ASP A 487 21.54 13.10 -1.82
N VAL A 488 20.48 12.34 -1.52
CA VAL A 488 19.19 12.87 -1.04
C VAL A 488 19.08 12.87 0.48
N SER A 489 20.18 12.75 1.21
CA SER A 489 20.19 12.72 2.69
C SER A 489 19.53 13.94 3.32
N ARG A 490 19.57 15.09 2.66
CA ARG A 490 18.85 16.29 3.08
C ARG A 490 17.33 16.10 3.00
N MET A 491 16.84 15.49 1.94
CA MET A 491 15.43 15.13 1.79
C MET A 491 14.98 14.14 2.86
N ASP A 492 15.81 13.14 3.16
CA ASP A 492 15.49 12.10 4.14
C ASP A 492 15.49 12.55 5.59
N ARG A 493 16.27 13.60 5.89
CA ARG A 493 16.33 14.23 7.21
C ARG A 493 15.33 15.37 7.39
N HIS A 494 14.63 15.75 6.34
CA HIS A 494 13.78 16.92 6.36
C HIS A 494 12.61 16.74 7.30
N GLN A 495 12.52 17.63 8.31
CA GLN A 495 11.38 17.75 9.20
C GLN A 495 10.66 19.07 8.90
N PRO A 496 9.58 19.05 8.15
CA PRO A 496 8.88 20.26 7.76
C PRO A 496 8.43 21.13 8.95
N VAL A 497 8.07 20.48 10.07
CA VAL A 497 7.57 21.16 11.27
C VAL A 497 8.67 21.95 12.02
N SER A 498 9.94 21.53 11.89
CA SER A 498 11.05 22.18 12.62
C SER A 498 11.53 23.50 12.00
N GLU A 499 11.18 23.78 10.77
CA GLU A 499 11.56 24.98 10.02
C GLU A 499 10.54 26.12 10.08
N GLY A 500 9.48 25.97 10.86
CA GLY A 500 8.67 27.12 11.32
C GLY A 500 7.46 27.48 10.47
N GLY A 501 6.96 26.59 9.64
CA GLY A 501 5.74 26.81 8.87
C GLY A 501 4.87 25.55 8.76
N MET A 502 3.58 25.73 8.64
CA MET A 502 2.66 24.75 8.10
C MET A 502 2.82 24.75 6.58
N ASP A 503 4.02 24.43 6.12
CA ASP A 503 4.32 24.34 4.72
C ASP A 503 3.68 23.06 4.14
N PHE A 504 3.63 22.98 2.85
CA PHE A 504 3.04 21.91 2.07
C PHE A 504 3.49 20.48 2.47
N ASN A 505 4.69 20.35 3.00
CA ASN A 505 5.24 19.06 3.50
C ASN A 505 5.03 18.83 4.98
N ALA A 506 4.39 19.75 5.68
CA ALA A 506 4.18 19.57 7.11
C ALA A 506 3.47 18.23 7.33
N PHE A 507 4.07 17.39 8.16
CA PHE A 507 3.49 16.12 8.58
C PHE A 507 3.44 14.97 7.54
N THR A 508 4.07 15.10 6.37
CA THR A 508 4.14 14.01 5.39
C THR A 508 5.51 13.36 5.32
N GLY A 509 5.55 12.08 4.94
CA GLY A 509 6.77 11.38 4.54
C GLY A 509 7.14 11.61 3.07
N ASN A 510 8.27 11.04 2.64
CA ASN A 510 8.63 10.99 1.23
C ASN A 510 7.56 10.27 0.40
N GLN A 511 7.34 10.77 -0.80
CA GLN A 511 6.40 10.23 -1.77
C GLN A 511 7.11 9.99 -3.10
N GLN A 512 6.52 9.15 -3.95
CA GLN A 512 7.10 8.75 -5.23
C GLN A 512 6.01 8.44 -6.24
N GLY A 513 6.30 8.58 -7.52
CA GLY A 513 5.33 8.23 -8.57
C GLY A 513 5.61 8.87 -9.92
N LEU A 514 4.53 9.08 -10.67
CA LEU A 514 4.51 9.62 -12.02
C LEU A 514 3.98 11.05 -12.03
N TYR A 515 4.49 11.88 -12.91
CA TYR A 515 4.00 13.24 -13.06
C TYR A 515 4.08 13.72 -14.51
N VAL A 516 3.24 14.71 -14.80
CA VAL A 516 3.29 15.52 -16.01
C VAL A 516 3.21 16.99 -15.61
N ARG A 517 3.89 17.85 -16.36
CA ARG A 517 3.86 19.31 -16.19
C ARG A 517 3.81 19.97 -17.58
N GLY A 518 3.26 21.18 -17.67
CA GLY A 518 3.17 21.96 -18.90
C GLY A 518 1.78 21.94 -19.50
N GLU A 519 1.69 21.77 -20.81
CA GLU A 519 0.42 21.77 -21.56
C GLU A 519 0.17 20.45 -22.32
N VAL A 520 1.20 19.60 -22.48
CA VAL A 520 1.14 18.36 -23.26
C VAL A 520 0.85 17.17 -22.36
N PRO A 521 -0.16 16.31 -22.66
CA PRO A 521 -0.40 15.07 -21.94
C PRO A 521 0.71 14.05 -22.17
N ALA A 522 0.96 13.20 -21.18
CA ALA A 522 1.89 12.06 -21.28
C ALA A 522 1.18 10.73 -21.06
N ASP A 523 1.62 9.69 -21.75
CA ASP A 523 1.16 8.32 -21.59
C ASP A 523 2.24 7.50 -20.86
N PHE A 524 1.83 6.81 -19.79
CA PHE A 524 2.68 5.92 -19.00
C PHE A 524 2.18 4.48 -19.15
N ASP A 525 3.02 3.59 -19.66
CA ASP A 525 2.70 2.19 -19.94
C ASP A 525 2.58 1.36 -18.65
N LEU A 526 3.53 1.56 -17.75
CA LEU A 526 3.61 0.82 -16.50
C LEU A 526 4.36 1.61 -15.43
N TYR A 527 4.20 1.16 -14.22
CA TYR A 527 5.01 1.56 -13.07
C TYR A 527 5.48 0.30 -12.34
N VAL A 528 6.79 0.13 -12.21
CA VAL A 528 7.41 -0.97 -11.48
C VAL A 528 8.02 -0.45 -10.20
N TYR A 529 7.62 -1.06 -9.08
CA TYR A 529 8.27 -0.88 -7.79
C TYR A 529 9.20 -2.06 -7.52
N ARG A 530 10.44 -1.77 -7.09
CA ARG A 530 11.50 -2.74 -6.82
C ARG A 530 11.73 -3.73 -7.98
N ASP A 531 12.18 -3.17 -9.10
CA ASP A 531 12.63 -3.92 -10.26
C ASP A 531 13.68 -4.98 -9.86
N ALA A 532 13.40 -6.25 -10.13
CA ALA A 532 14.30 -7.37 -9.85
C ALA A 532 15.66 -7.24 -10.53
N TYR A 533 15.71 -6.50 -11.65
CA TYR A 533 16.88 -6.36 -12.52
C TYR A 533 17.78 -5.16 -12.14
N ALA A 534 17.35 -4.37 -11.16
CA ALA A 534 18.23 -3.41 -10.48
C ALA A 534 18.87 -4.08 -9.23
N PRO A 535 20.09 -3.69 -8.83
CA PRO A 535 20.69 -4.24 -7.60
C PRO A 535 19.82 -4.00 -6.36
N ILE A 536 19.46 -5.05 -5.64
CA ILE A 536 18.71 -4.95 -4.37
C ILE A 536 19.75 -4.93 -3.23
N PRO A 537 19.91 -3.79 -2.49
CA PRO A 537 20.88 -3.68 -1.41
C PRO A 537 20.47 -4.57 -0.23
N ALA A 538 21.31 -5.55 0.11
CA ALA A 538 20.99 -6.55 1.14
C ALA A 538 20.88 -5.97 2.56
N GLN A 539 21.44 -4.79 2.83
CA GLN A 539 21.41 -4.14 4.14
C GLN A 539 20.02 -3.60 4.56
N TYR A 540 19.04 -3.58 3.66
CA TYR A 540 17.70 -3.05 3.90
C TYR A 540 16.61 -4.12 3.68
N PRO A 541 16.62 -5.22 4.44
CA PRO A 541 15.52 -6.20 4.36
C PRO A 541 14.23 -5.59 4.90
N SER A 542 13.11 -5.94 4.28
CA SER A 542 11.77 -5.52 4.72
C SER A 542 11.34 -6.27 5.99
N ASN A 543 11.74 -7.54 6.11
CA ASN A 543 11.55 -8.36 7.30
C ASN A 543 12.73 -9.32 7.47
N TYR A 544 13.02 -9.75 8.70
CA TYR A 544 14.18 -10.63 8.95
C TYR A 544 14.15 -11.28 10.34
N ASN A 545 14.98 -12.31 10.52
CA ASN A 545 15.27 -12.87 11.84
C ASN A 545 16.71 -13.38 11.87
N GLY A 546 17.40 -13.12 12.99
CA GLY A 546 18.77 -13.56 13.26
C GLY A 546 19.86 -12.70 12.65
N VAL A 547 19.64 -12.11 11.49
CA VAL A 547 20.60 -11.28 10.76
C VAL A 547 20.70 -9.86 11.34
N THR A 548 21.75 -9.13 10.96
CA THR A 548 21.99 -7.77 11.42
C THR A 548 22.08 -6.81 10.21
N PRO A 549 21.02 -6.01 9.92
CA PRO A 549 21.13 -4.90 9.00
C PRO A 549 22.21 -3.92 9.43
N SER A 550 23.16 -3.61 8.56
CA SER A 550 24.36 -2.86 8.94
C SER A 550 24.48 -1.54 8.18
N ALA A 551 24.91 -0.52 8.90
CA ALA A 551 25.30 0.76 8.31
C ALA A 551 26.52 0.69 7.37
N SER A 552 27.22 -0.42 7.32
CA SER A 552 28.41 -0.58 6.48
C SER A 552 28.12 -1.01 5.04
N GLY A 553 26.86 -0.99 4.62
CA GLY A 553 26.47 -1.33 3.25
C GLY A 553 26.30 -2.82 3.00
N ALA A 554 26.11 -3.63 4.05
CA ALA A 554 25.90 -5.07 3.91
C ALA A 554 25.01 -5.63 5.03
N LEU A 555 24.33 -6.75 4.75
CA LEU A 555 23.67 -7.58 5.72
C LEU A 555 24.73 -8.46 6.39
N GLY A 556 24.82 -8.40 7.72
CA GLY A 556 25.79 -9.15 8.52
C GLY A 556 25.13 -10.03 9.57
N GLY A 557 25.95 -10.62 10.44
CA GLY A 557 25.49 -11.49 11.52
C GLY A 557 24.77 -12.74 11.02
N ILE A 558 25.00 -13.17 9.79
CA ILE A 558 24.30 -14.29 9.15
C ILE A 558 24.82 -15.62 9.73
N HIS A 559 23.91 -16.41 10.31
CA HIS A 559 24.18 -17.74 10.86
C HIS A 559 23.26 -18.81 10.25
N ASP A 560 23.50 -20.05 10.61
CA ASP A 560 22.64 -21.18 10.22
C ASP A 560 21.21 -21.02 10.77
N GLY A 561 20.21 -21.05 9.91
CA GLY A 561 18.81 -20.90 10.25
C GLY A 561 18.28 -19.45 10.22
N ASP A 562 19.13 -18.45 10.03
CA ASP A 562 18.72 -17.06 9.86
C ASP A 562 18.04 -16.82 8.50
N TRP A 563 17.28 -15.73 8.40
CA TRP A 563 16.64 -15.35 7.15
C TRP A 563 16.46 -13.84 7.01
N ALA A 564 16.29 -13.39 5.76
CA ALA A 564 15.94 -12.03 5.40
C ALA A 564 14.92 -12.03 4.26
N MET A 565 14.04 -11.04 4.20
CA MET A 565 13.02 -10.90 3.18
C MET A 565 13.07 -9.50 2.56
N TYR A 566 12.92 -9.45 1.23
CA TYR A 566 12.83 -8.23 0.43
C TYR A 566 11.47 -8.23 -0.23
N ALA A 567 10.60 -7.33 0.22
CA ALA A 567 9.20 -7.30 -0.17
C ALA A 567 8.99 -6.68 -1.56
N GLY A 568 7.99 -7.18 -2.27
CA GLY A 568 7.48 -6.56 -3.48
C GLY A 568 8.47 -6.49 -4.64
N VAL A 569 9.32 -7.49 -4.82
CA VAL A 569 10.25 -7.57 -5.97
C VAL A 569 9.47 -7.94 -7.23
N GLU A 570 9.50 -7.07 -8.23
CA GLU A 570 8.80 -7.25 -9.50
C GLU A 570 9.67 -7.94 -10.53
N PHE A 571 9.24 -9.10 -10.97
CA PHE A 571 9.92 -9.91 -11.99
C PHE A 571 9.37 -9.70 -13.40
N GLY A 572 8.19 -9.10 -13.51
CA GLY A 572 7.51 -8.96 -14.78
C GLY A 572 6.84 -10.24 -15.25
N GLY A 573 6.56 -10.30 -16.53
CA GLY A 573 5.87 -11.42 -17.14
C GLY A 573 5.02 -10.95 -18.32
N PRO A 574 4.37 -11.87 -19.03
CA PRO A 574 3.57 -11.52 -20.21
C PRO A 574 2.20 -10.95 -19.87
N GLY A 575 1.97 -10.38 -18.71
CA GLY A 575 0.68 -9.87 -18.25
C GLY A 575 -0.49 -10.82 -18.62
N ASP A 576 -1.01 -11.56 -17.69
CA ASP A 576 -2.11 -12.50 -17.99
C ASP A 576 -3.50 -11.92 -17.69
N GLY A 577 -3.55 -10.59 -17.42
CA GLY A 577 -4.77 -9.86 -17.07
C GLY A 577 -5.20 -10.04 -15.61
N GLY A 578 -4.28 -10.49 -14.75
CA GLY A 578 -4.42 -10.54 -13.30
C GLY A 578 -3.76 -9.33 -12.62
N ASP A 579 -3.21 -9.54 -11.43
CA ASP A 579 -2.42 -8.54 -10.69
C ASP A 579 -0.98 -8.41 -11.23
N ASP A 580 -0.58 -9.17 -12.26
CA ASP A 580 0.77 -9.18 -12.82
C ASP A 580 0.95 -8.02 -13.81
N VAL A 581 2.07 -7.31 -13.67
CA VAL A 581 2.44 -6.20 -14.54
C VAL A 581 2.96 -6.72 -15.88
N ASP A 582 2.49 -6.18 -17.00
CA ASP A 582 3.01 -6.48 -18.34
C ASP A 582 4.42 -5.86 -18.51
N TYR A 583 5.36 -6.37 -17.72
CA TYR A 583 6.76 -5.99 -17.76
C TYR A 583 7.52 -7.05 -18.56
N PRO A 584 8.00 -6.76 -19.80
CA PRO A 584 8.32 -7.77 -20.80
C PRO A 584 9.65 -8.49 -20.54
N PHE A 585 9.95 -8.83 -19.29
CA PHE A 585 11.17 -9.51 -18.88
C PHE A 585 10.86 -10.71 -17.99
N ALA A 586 11.81 -11.64 -17.95
CA ALA A 586 11.83 -12.75 -17.01
C ALA A 586 13.26 -12.93 -16.47
N PRO A 587 13.46 -13.46 -15.26
CA PRO A 587 14.77 -13.72 -14.72
C PRO A 587 15.41 -14.95 -15.39
N GLU A 588 16.70 -14.85 -15.75
CA GLU A 588 17.52 -15.96 -16.24
C GLU A 588 18.44 -16.50 -15.13
N ALA A 589 19.03 -15.61 -14.35
CA ALA A 589 19.97 -15.93 -13.29
C ALA A 589 19.88 -14.95 -12.13
N LEU A 590 20.34 -15.38 -10.96
CA LEU A 590 20.55 -14.54 -9.79
C LEU A 590 22.03 -14.51 -9.44
N THR A 591 22.53 -13.31 -9.15
CA THR A 591 23.87 -13.09 -8.59
C THR A 591 23.78 -12.40 -7.24
N VAL A 592 24.72 -12.73 -6.34
CA VAL A 592 24.88 -12.10 -5.03
C VAL A 592 26.31 -11.67 -4.83
N GLU A 593 26.54 -10.52 -4.18
CA GLU A 593 27.86 -10.11 -3.71
C GLU A 593 28.04 -10.45 -2.23
N ALA A 594 28.91 -11.39 -1.93
CA ALA A 594 29.13 -11.86 -0.57
C ALA A 594 30.62 -11.88 -0.20
N ALA A 595 30.90 -11.74 1.13
CA ALA A 595 32.23 -11.81 1.69
C ALA A 595 32.25 -12.60 2.98
N GLY A 596 33.21 -13.52 3.16
CA GLY A 596 33.30 -14.32 4.37
C GLY A 596 34.52 -15.23 4.42
N THR A 597 34.78 -15.76 5.60
CA THR A 597 35.88 -16.74 5.83
C THR A 597 35.36 -18.19 5.96
N VAL A 598 34.05 -18.36 6.13
CA VAL A 598 33.41 -19.67 6.29
C VAL A 598 32.68 -20.09 5.03
N GLY A 599 31.75 -19.27 4.56
CA GLY A 599 30.86 -19.63 3.47
C GLY A 599 29.59 -20.34 3.96
N GLY A 600 28.69 -20.66 3.03
CA GLY A 600 27.42 -21.32 3.31
C GLY A 600 26.52 -21.39 2.09
N THR A 601 25.25 -21.65 2.30
CA THR A 601 24.23 -21.74 1.25
C THR A 601 23.14 -20.70 1.48
N ILE A 602 22.70 -20.07 0.40
CA ILE A 602 21.51 -19.20 0.33
C ILE A 602 20.47 -19.96 -0.47
N GLU A 603 19.32 -20.29 0.14
CA GLU A 603 18.13 -20.67 -0.61
C GLU A 603 17.25 -19.43 -0.82
N VAL A 604 16.78 -19.26 -2.05
CA VAL A 604 15.88 -18.15 -2.43
C VAL A 604 14.48 -18.69 -2.65
N ARG A 605 13.52 -18.16 -1.90
CA ARG A 605 12.13 -18.60 -1.89
C ARG A 605 11.17 -17.43 -2.10
N LEU A 606 9.96 -17.70 -2.55
CA LEU A 606 8.93 -16.69 -2.80
C LEU A 606 7.83 -16.76 -1.74
N ASP A 607 7.37 -15.60 -1.31
CA ASP A 607 6.15 -15.29 -0.54
C ASP A 607 6.10 -15.89 0.86
N SER A 608 6.93 -16.86 1.19
CA SER A 608 7.07 -17.39 2.54
C SER A 608 8.36 -18.19 2.72
N LEU A 609 8.72 -18.46 3.98
CA LEU A 609 9.87 -19.33 4.32
C LEU A 609 9.73 -20.75 3.78
N ASP A 610 8.50 -21.24 3.62
CA ASP A 610 8.18 -22.57 3.07
C ASP A 610 7.72 -22.46 1.60
N GLY A 611 7.77 -21.28 1.00
CA GLY A 611 7.36 -21.01 -0.36
C GLY A 611 8.22 -21.70 -1.42
N PRO A 612 7.87 -21.59 -2.70
CA PRO A 612 8.63 -22.17 -3.80
C PRO A 612 10.09 -21.73 -3.77
N ARG A 613 11.02 -22.68 -3.81
CA ARG A 613 12.44 -22.37 -3.97
C ARG A 613 12.73 -22.13 -5.45
N ILE A 614 13.28 -20.96 -5.76
CA ILE A 614 13.59 -20.54 -7.13
C ILE A 614 15.08 -20.59 -7.47
N ALA A 615 15.94 -20.54 -6.43
CA ALA A 615 17.39 -20.65 -6.61
C ALA A 615 18.07 -21.21 -5.34
N GLU A 616 19.29 -21.73 -5.51
CA GLU A 616 20.18 -22.12 -4.44
C GLU A 616 21.60 -21.69 -4.79
N ILE A 617 22.23 -20.87 -3.95
CA ILE A 617 23.56 -20.31 -4.20
C ILE A 617 24.52 -20.81 -3.11
N THR A 618 25.62 -21.44 -3.52
CA THR A 618 26.72 -21.77 -2.63
C THR A 618 27.73 -20.62 -2.57
N VAL A 619 27.86 -20.00 -1.40
CA VAL A 619 28.84 -18.95 -1.13
C VAL A 619 30.12 -19.60 -0.57
N GLY A 620 31.22 -19.47 -1.30
CA GLY A 620 32.52 -19.94 -0.86
C GLY A 620 33.24 -18.93 0.07
N PRO A 621 34.32 -19.36 0.76
CA PRO A 621 35.19 -18.44 1.50
C PRO A 621 35.92 -17.50 0.54
N THR A 622 35.85 -16.18 0.80
CA THR A 622 36.51 -15.14 -0.03
C THR A 622 37.81 -14.62 0.59
N GLY A 623 38.24 -15.20 1.69
CA GLY A 623 39.47 -14.81 2.37
C GLY A 623 39.35 -13.67 3.38
N GLY A 624 38.16 -13.06 3.53
CA GLY A 624 37.92 -11.99 4.50
C GLY A 624 36.48 -11.46 4.45
N THR A 625 36.03 -10.83 5.52
CA THR A 625 34.67 -10.26 5.67
C THR A 625 34.46 -8.95 4.87
N SER A 626 35.52 -8.44 4.23
CA SER A 626 35.48 -7.24 3.39
C SER A 626 35.93 -7.51 1.94
N THR A 627 36.26 -8.76 1.61
CA THR A 627 36.66 -9.19 0.28
C THR A 627 35.43 -9.78 -0.41
N TYR A 628 34.70 -8.95 -1.14
CA TYR A 628 33.47 -9.37 -1.82
C TYR A 628 33.79 -10.06 -3.14
N GLU A 629 33.10 -11.16 -3.39
CA GLU A 629 33.09 -11.90 -4.63
C GLU A 629 31.64 -12.13 -5.07
N THR A 630 31.44 -12.33 -6.37
CA THR A 630 30.12 -12.61 -6.96
C THR A 630 29.88 -14.11 -7.03
N PHE A 631 28.76 -14.56 -6.51
CA PHE A 631 28.26 -15.93 -6.60
C PHE A 631 26.92 -15.91 -7.31
N GLY A 632 26.54 -16.98 -8.01
CA GLY A 632 25.27 -16.99 -8.74
C GLY A 632 24.74 -18.39 -8.98
N ALA A 633 23.48 -18.42 -9.41
CA ALA A 633 22.74 -19.61 -9.82
C ALA A 633 21.75 -19.25 -10.94
N GLU A 634 21.36 -20.27 -11.72
CA GLU A 634 20.15 -20.18 -12.57
C GLU A 634 18.91 -20.03 -11.70
N VAL A 635 17.87 -19.39 -12.22
CA VAL A 635 16.61 -19.13 -11.53
C VAL A 635 15.50 -19.87 -12.27
N ASP A 636 14.61 -20.51 -11.49
CA ASP A 636 13.38 -21.08 -12.04
C ASP A 636 12.47 -19.96 -12.59
N ALA A 637 11.64 -20.26 -13.57
CA ALA A 637 10.75 -19.28 -14.19
C ALA A 637 9.78 -18.68 -13.15
N ILE A 638 9.74 -17.37 -13.07
CA ILE A 638 8.88 -16.56 -12.19
C ILE A 638 8.27 -15.41 -12.99
N SER A 639 7.11 -14.94 -12.56
CA SER A 639 6.47 -13.73 -13.06
C SER A 639 5.73 -13.02 -11.91
N GLY A 640 5.54 -11.70 -12.06
CA GLY A 640 4.78 -10.88 -11.12
C GLY A 640 5.60 -10.36 -9.93
N GLN A 641 4.92 -9.72 -9.00
CA GLN A 641 5.49 -9.12 -7.80
C GLN A 641 5.47 -10.11 -6.63
N HIS A 642 6.64 -10.38 -6.05
CA HIS A 642 6.83 -11.36 -4.97
C HIS A 642 7.64 -10.82 -3.80
N ASP A 643 7.40 -11.37 -2.62
CA ASP A 643 8.28 -11.24 -1.46
C ASP A 643 9.42 -12.28 -1.58
N VAL A 644 10.67 -11.81 -1.72
CA VAL A 644 11.84 -12.67 -1.91
C VAL A 644 12.49 -12.99 -0.56
N PHE A 645 12.40 -14.24 -0.15
CA PHE A 645 13.02 -14.76 1.08
C PHE A 645 14.38 -15.37 0.80
N LEU A 646 15.40 -14.96 1.56
CA LEU A 646 16.71 -15.58 1.62
C LEU A 646 16.81 -16.35 2.93
N THR A 647 16.95 -17.67 2.87
CA THR A 647 17.25 -18.50 4.05
C THR A 647 18.69 -18.94 4.00
N PHE A 648 19.38 -18.89 5.16
CA PHE A 648 20.80 -19.12 5.25
C PHE A 648 21.10 -20.43 5.96
N SER A 649 22.02 -21.20 5.41
CA SER A 649 22.49 -22.43 6.06
C SER A 649 23.99 -22.62 5.92
N GLY A 650 24.58 -23.28 6.90
CA GLY A 650 26.02 -23.55 6.90
C GLY A 650 26.51 -24.27 8.14
N SER A 651 27.79 -24.59 8.18
CA SER A 651 28.42 -25.32 9.29
C SER A 651 29.26 -24.38 10.13
N GLY A 652 29.15 -24.52 11.46
CA GLY A 652 29.96 -23.75 12.40
C GLY A 652 29.13 -22.91 13.36
N THR A 653 29.77 -22.27 14.33
CA THR A 653 29.14 -21.43 15.37
C THR A 653 29.38 -19.93 15.12
N GLY A 654 30.10 -19.57 14.06
CA GLY A 654 30.38 -18.19 13.66
C GLY A 654 29.53 -17.72 12.52
N ALA A 655 29.57 -16.41 12.23
CA ALA A 655 28.92 -15.86 11.08
C ALA A 655 29.43 -16.50 9.79
N LEU A 656 28.53 -16.86 8.89
CA LEU A 656 28.82 -17.55 7.63
C LEU A 656 29.51 -16.61 6.64
N PHE A 657 28.88 -15.47 6.36
CA PHE A 657 29.35 -14.43 5.44
C PHE A 657 28.57 -13.11 5.69
N THR A 658 28.93 -12.06 4.98
CA THR A 658 28.14 -10.81 4.82
C THR A 658 27.64 -10.74 3.38
N LEU A 659 26.45 -10.16 3.19
CA LEU A 659 25.80 -10.02 1.89
C LEU A 659 25.62 -8.54 1.57
N ARG A 660 26.10 -8.09 0.38
CA ARG A 660 26.01 -6.69 -0.04
C ARG A 660 24.77 -6.42 -0.89
N SER A 661 24.55 -7.26 -1.90
CA SER A 661 23.44 -7.10 -2.84
C SER A 661 23.04 -8.43 -3.46
N LEU A 662 21.85 -8.43 -4.05
CA LEU A 662 21.34 -9.45 -4.94
C LEU A 662 20.82 -8.77 -6.21
N THR A 663 21.00 -9.40 -7.39
CA THR A 663 20.57 -8.87 -8.68
C THR A 663 20.17 -10.01 -9.60
N PHE A 664 18.98 -9.92 -10.17
CA PHE A 664 18.54 -10.86 -11.18
C PHE A 664 18.97 -10.35 -12.56
N THR A 665 19.31 -11.27 -13.45
CA THR A 665 19.65 -10.95 -14.85
C THR A 665 18.40 -11.08 -15.68
N PRO A 666 17.98 -10.03 -16.43
CA PRO A 666 16.77 -10.08 -17.25
C PRO A 666 17.02 -10.86 -18.55
N GLN A 667 15.99 -11.58 -18.98
CA GLN A 667 15.84 -12.07 -20.35
C GLN A 667 14.57 -11.44 -20.93
N ALA A 668 14.68 -10.82 -22.11
CA ALA A 668 13.49 -10.33 -22.80
C ALA A 668 12.57 -11.49 -23.16
N LEU A 669 11.30 -11.35 -22.85
CA LEU A 669 10.27 -12.24 -23.34
C LEU A 669 9.99 -11.91 -24.82
N ASP A 670 9.77 -12.94 -25.64
CA ASP A 670 9.22 -12.75 -27.00
C ASP A 670 7.77 -12.25 -26.86
N THR A 671 7.59 -10.99 -26.51
CA THR A 671 6.28 -10.33 -26.60
C THR A 671 5.96 -10.17 -28.07
N ALA A 672 4.83 -10.68 -28.52
CA ALA A 672 4.31 -10.35 -29.85
C ALA A 672 4.28 -8.83 -29.96
N SER A 673 4.92 -8.29 -31.00
CA SER A 673 5.09 -6.83 -31.18
C SER A 673 3.77 -6.09 -30.90
N ASP A 674 3.82 -4.96 -30.21
CA ASP A 674 2.71 -4.01 -29.95
C ASP A 674 1.87 -3.64 -31.18
N ASP A 675 2.39 -3.91 -32.40
CA ASP A 675 1.72 -3.73 -33.69
C ASP A 675 0.90 -4.96 -34.16
N ALA A 676 0.90 -6.08 -33.43
CA ALA A 676 0.00 -7.17 -33.79
C ALA A 676 -1.44 -6.80 -33.37
N PRO A 677 -2.43 -6.87 -34.29
CA PRO A 677 -3.81 -6.60 -33.91
C PRO A 677 -4.19 -7.53 -32.75
N ARG A 678 -4.53 -6.94 -31.58
CA ARG A 678 -4.99 -7.69 -30.42
C ARG A 678 -6.18 -8.56 -30.83
N PRO A 679 -6.29 -9.80 -30.39
CA PRO A 679 -7.37 -10.68 -30.82
C PRO A 679 -8.72 -10.08 -30.43
N THR A 680 -9.50 -9.70 -31.43
CA THR A 680 -10.89 -9.33 -31.21
C THR A 680 -11.74 -10.59 -31.15
N ALA A 681 -12.73 -10.59 -30.29
CA ALA A 681 -13.63 -11.70 -30.08
C ALA A 681 -15.07 -11.25 -30.24
N SER A 682 -15.96 -12.15 -30.61
CA SER A 682 -17.40 -11.87 -30.61
C SER A 682 -18.16 -12.99 -29.91
N LEU A 683 -19.09 -12.62 -29.03
CA LEU A 683 -19.93 -13.56 -28.29
C LEU A 683 -21.34 -13.61 -28.93
N ALA A 684 -21.78 -14.78 -29.32
CA ALA A 684 -23.11 -14.97 -29.93
C ALA A 684 -24.21 -15.21 -28.86
N PRO A 685 -25.50 -14.90 -29.17
CA PRO A 685 -26.60 -15.34 -28.32
C PRO A 685 -26.62 -16.85 -28.18
N ASN A 686 -26.84 -17.34 -26.95
CA ASN A 686 -26.98 -18.77 -26.70
C ASN A 686 -28.24 -19.35 -27.36
N ARG A 687 -28.17 -20.60 -27.78
CA ARG A 687 -29.32 -21.28 -28.42
C ARG A 687 -29.47 -22.68 -27.87
N PRO A 688 -30.71 -23.07 -27.46
CA PRO A 688 -31.92 -22.24 -27.34
C PRO A 688 -31.82 -21.22 -26.20
N ASN A 689 -32.59 -20.09 -26.29
CA ASN A 689 -32.82 -19.15 -25.22
C ASN A 689 -34.30 -18.66 -25.32
N PRO A 690 -35.17 -18.88 -24.33
CA PRO A 690 -34.93 -19.62 -23.09
C PRO A 690 -34.54 -21.10 -23.29
N PHE A 691 -33.86 -21.68 -22.30
CA PHE A 691 -33.50 -23.10 -22.28
C PHE A 691 -34.03 -23.80 -21.01
N GLY A 692 -34.12 -25.11 -21.00
CA GLY A 692 -34.72 -25.87 -19.91
C GLY A 692 -33.84 -27.03 -19.43
N MET A 693 -34.38 -28.25 -19.52
CA MET A 693 -33.63 -29.45 -19.13
C MET A 693 -32.54 -29.82 -20.14
N GLU A 694 -32.73 -29.47 -21.41
CA GLU A 694 -31.70 -29.62 -22.44
C GLU A 694 -30.67 -28.50 -22.36
N PRO A 695 -29.38 -28.81 -22.60
CA PRO A 695 -28.34 -27.78 -22.60
C PRO A 695 -28.56 -26.71 -23.68
N THR A 696 -28.18 -25.48 -23.37
CA THR A 696 -28.01 -24.40 -24.37
C THR A 696 -26.58 -24.41 -24.87
N THR A 697 -26.35 -23.93 -26.09
CA THR A 697 -25.02 -23.75 -26.66
C THR A 697 -24.67 -22.25 -26.70
N ILE A 698 -23.52 -21.90 -26.13
CA ILE A 698 -22.91 -20.56 -26.22
C ILE A 698 -21.82 -20.66 -27.28
N ALA A 699 -21.91 -19.79 -28.30
CA ALA A 699 -20.90 -19.73 -29.35
C ALA A 699 -20.14 -18.38 -29.29
N PHE A 700 -18.86 -18.44 -29.59
CA PHE A 700 -18.00 -17.27 -29.73
C PHE A 700 -17.00 -17.45 -30.86
N SER A 701 -16.45 -16.37 -31.40
CA SER A 701 -15.40 -16.42 -32.41
C SER A 701 -14.21 -15.55 -32.00
N LEU A 702 -13.02 -16.00 -32.41
CA LEU A 702 -11.75 -15.33 -32.21
C LEU A 702 -11.11 -15.03 -33.57
N ASP A 703 -10.61 -13.81 -33.74
CA ASP A 703 -9.90 -13.42 -34.98
C ASP A 703 -8.44 -13.92 -34.99
N ALA A 704 -7.84 -14.10 -33.79
CA ALA A 704 -6.51 -14.67 -33.58
C ALA A 704 -6.52 -15.68 -32.41
N PRO A 705 -5.53 -16.56 -32.29
CA PRO A 705 -5.39 -17.41 -31.11
C PRO A 705 -5.19 -16.57 -29.85
N GLY A 706 -5.88 -16.92 -28.75
CA GLY A 706 -5.78 -16.18 -27.50
C GLY A 706 -6.29 -16.98 -26.29
N ARG A 707 -5.96 -16.51 -25.09
CA ARG A 707 -6.53 -17.03 -23.85
C ARG A 707 -7.98 -16.56 -23.73
N VAL A 708 -8.86 -17.47 -23.42
CA VAL A 708 -10.31 -17.25 -23.34
C VAL A 708 -10.80 -17.69 -21.99
N THR A 709 -11.52 -16.80 -21.31
CA THR A 709 -12.38 -17.16 -20.18
C THR A 709 -13.85 -16.98 -20.59
N LEU A 710 -14.65 -18.03 -20.48
CA LEU A 710 -16.09 -17.98 -20.65
C LEU A 710 -16.75 -18.48 -19.37
N ALA A 711 -17.37 -17.58 -18.61
CA ALA A 711 -17.99 -17.88 -17.33
C ALA A 711 -19.46 -17.47 -17.28
N VAL A 712 -20.24 -18.13 -16.41
CA VAL A 712 -21.67 -17.88 -16.20
C VAL A 712 -21.90 -17.42 -14.78
N TYR A 713 -22.71 -16.36 -14.64
CA TYR A 713 -23.00 -15.68 -13.37
C TYR A 713 -24.51 -15.65 -13.12
N ASP A 714 -24.91 -15.67 -11.87
CA ASP A 714 -26.29 -15.38 -11.47
C ASP A 714 -26.55 -13.85 -11.46
N VAL A 715 -27.80 -13.46 -11.16
CA VAL A 715 -28.19 -12.04 -11.12
C VAL A 715 -27.55 -11.23 -9.98
N LEU A 716 -26.89 -11.88 -9.04
CA LEU A 716 -26.14 -11.25 -7.95
C LEU A 716 -24.64 -11.16 -8.28
N GLY A 717 -24.24 -11.50 -9.52
CA GLY A 717 -22.83 -11.47 -9.94
C GLY A 717 -21.99 -12.67 -9.46
N ARG A 718 -22.57 -13.66 -8.79
CA ARG A 718 -21.83 -14.85 -8.35
C ARG A 718 -21.61 -15.80 -9.50
N GLU A 719 -20.38 -16.25 -9.70
CA GLU A 719 -20.05 -17.25 -10.70
C GLU A 719 -20.73 -18.59 -10.36
N VAL A 720 -21.42 -19.16 -11.36
CA VAL A 720 -22.09 -20.45 -11.23
C VAL A 720 -21.46 -21.53 -12.10
N ALA A 721 -20.67 -21.16 -13.11
CA ALA A 721 -19.88 -22.09 -13.92
C ALA A 721 -18.81 -21.37 -14.74
N THR A 722 -17.58 -21.90 -14.77
CA THR A 722 -16.56 -21.58 -15.77
C THR A 722 -16.63 -22.60 -16.90
N LEU A 723 -16.90 -22.18 -18.13
CA LEU A 723 -17.09 -23.04 -19.28
C LEU A 723 -15.84 -23.22 -20.12
N VAL A 724 -15.03 -22.20 -20.21
CA VAL A 724 -13.72 -22.17 -20.87
C VAL A 724 -12.78 -21.36 -20.00
N ASP A 725 -11.57 -21.89 -19.81
CA ASP A 725 -10.43 -21.16 -19.26
C ASP A 725 -9.17 -21.74 -19.90
N GLY A 726 -8.57 -20.99 -20.82
CA GLY A 726 -7.37 -21.43 -21.52
C GLY A 726 -7.29 -20.98 -22.97
N VAL A 727 -6.12 -21.18 -23.58
CA VAL A 727 -5.84 -20.76 -24.96
C VAL A 727 -6.73 -21.49 -25.96
N ARG A 728 -7.30 -20.74 -26.91
CA ARG A 728 -8.10 -21.21 -28.03
C ARG A 728 -7.53 -20.72 -29.36
N PRO A 729 -7.56 -21.52 -30.41
CA PRO A 729 -7.16 -21.07 -31.75
C PRO A 729 -8.17 -20.08 -32.32
N ALA A 730 -7.73 -19.31 -33.34
CA ALA A 730 -8.65 -18.49 -34.13
C ALA A 730 -9.77 -19.30 -34.73
N GLY A 731 -10.96 -18.73 -34.91
CA GLY A 731 -12.14 -19.36 -35.45
C GLY A 731 -13.32 -19.38 -34.47
N THR A 732 -14.37 -20.13 -34.86
CA THR A 732 -15.60 -20.19 -34.07
C THR A 732 -15.59 -21.40 -33.12
N HIS A 733 -15.98 -21.15 -31.88
CA HIS A 733 -16.07 -22.11 -30.79
C HIS A 733 -17.52 -22.23 -30.32
N ALA A 734 -17.94 -23.43 -29.91
CA ALA A 734 -19.27 -23.66 -29.37
C ALA A 734 -19.16 -24.53 -28.10
N VAL A 735 -19.74 -24.03 -27.01
CA VAL A 735 -19.64 -24.65 -25.70
C VAL A 735 -21.03 -24.91 -25.13
N PRO A 736 -21.36 -26.15 -24.78
CA PRO A 736 -22.63 -26.46 -24.16
C PRO A 736 -22.66 -26.05 -22.71
N PHE A 737 -23.79 -25.47 -22.27
CA PHE A 737 -24.06 -25.15 -20.88
C PHE A 737 -25.35 -25.81 -20.43
N SER A 738 -25.29 -26.53 -19.30
CA SER A 738 -26.45 -27.18 -18.68
C SER A 738 -26.88 -26.40 -17.42
N GLY A 739 -28.15 -26.03 -17.36
CA GLY A 739 -28.73 -25.46 -16.16
C GLY A 739 -29.02 -26.42 -15.02
N ALA A 740 -28.60 -27.71 -15.12
CA ALA A 740 -28.87 -28.71 -14.11
C ALA A 740 -28.39 -28.28 -12.72
N GLY A 741 -29.31 -28.32 -11.74
CA GLY A 741 -28.99 -27.86 -10.36
C GLY A 741 -29.18 -26.37 -10.11
N LEU A 742 -29.34 -25.53 -11.14
CA LEU A 742 -29.53 -24.12 -11.00
C LEU A 742 -31.00 -23.72 -10.87
N PRO A 743 -31.42 -22.69 -10.14
CA PRO A 743 -32.78 -22.17 -10.09
C PRO A 743 -33.25 -21.62 -11.45
N ASN A 744 -34.57 -21.61 -11.69
CA ASN A 744 -35.13 -20.89 -12.83
C ASN A 744 -34.85 -19.40 -12.65
N GLY A 745 -34.45 -18.72 -13.75
CA GLY A 745 -34.14 -17.30 -13.70
C GLY A 745 -33.24 -16.81 -14.82
N LEU A 746 -32.81 -15.57 -14.70
CA LEU A 746 -31.89 -14.92 -15.60
C LEU A 746 -30.44 -15.23 -15.16
N TYR A 747 -29.57 -15.48 -16.13
CA TYR A 747 -28.13 -15.67 -15.96
C TYR A 747 -27.39 -14.79 -16.95
N VAL A 748 -26.19 -14.37 -16.59
CA VAL A 748 -25.28 -13.63 -17.46
C VAL A 748 -24.12 -14.56 -17.81
N TYR A 749 -23.75 -14.67 -19.07
CA TYR A 749 -22.50 -15.30 -19.48
C TYR A 749 -21.58 -14.26 -20.09
N ARG A 750 -20.31 -14.34 -19.71
CA ARG A 750 -19.28 -13.36 -20.06
C ARG A 750 -18.09 -14.06 -20.71
N LEU A 751 -17.69 -13.56 -21.85
CA LEU A 751 -16.50 -13.93 -22.58
C LEU A 751 -15.43 -12.87 -22.33
N THR A 752 -14.24 -13.29 -21.93
CA THR A 752 -13.06 -12.42 -21.81
C THR A 752 -11.93 -13.00 -22.65
N VAL A 753 -11.30 -12.17 -23.49
CA VAL A 753 -10.17 -12.53 -24.35
C VAL A 753 -9.18 -11.38 -24.32
N GLY A 754 -8.11 -11.53 -23.53
CA GLY A 754 -7.28 -10.38 -23.15
C GLY A 754 -8.15 -9.32 -22.49
N GLU A 755 -8.08 -8.09 -22.95
CA GLU A 755 -8.89 -6.98 -22.46
C GLU A 755 -10.31 -6.91 -23.05
N HIS A 756 -10.59 -7.69 -24.10
CA HIS A 756 -11.92 -7.67 -24.70
C HIS A 756 -12.91 -8.49 -23.86
N THR A 757 -13.92 -7.82 -23.35
CA THR A 757 -15.00 -8.46 -22.58
C THR A 757 -16.36 -8.21 -23.24
N GLU A 758 -17.09 -9.30 -23.49
CA GLU A 758 -18.46 -9.24 -23.99
C GLU A 758 -19.38 -10.10 -23.11
N ALA A 759 -20.52 -9.55 -22.70
CA ALA A 759 -21.48 -10.25 -21.85
C ALA A 759 -22.86 -10.29 -22.50
N ARG A 760 -23.58 -11.39 -22.24
CA ARG A 760 -24.97 -11.60 -22.70
C ARG A 760 -25.79 -12.29 -21.63
N THR A 761 -27.11 -12.16 -21.75
CA THR A 761 -28.06 -12.80 -20.84
C THR A 761 -28.68 -14.05 -21.45
N MET A 762 -29.02 -15.01 -20.61
CA MET A 762 -29.80 -16.20 -20.95
C MET A 762 -30.84 -16.51 -19.86
N THR A 763 -31.93 -17.14 -20.25
CA THR A 763 -33.03 -17.45 -19.34
C THR A 763 -33.20 -18.94 -19.19
N LEU A 764 -33.13 -19.44 -17.97
CA LEU A 764 -33.42 -20.85 -17.61
C LEU A 764 -34.88 -20.93 -17.15
N VAL A 765 -35.67 -21.79 -17.84
CA VAL A 765 -37.08 -22.05 -17.53
C VAL A 765 -37.31 -23.58 -17.57
N ARG A 766 -37.75 -24.13 -16.46
CA ARG A 766 -38.11 -25.56 -16.34
C ARG A 766 -39.60 -25.72 -16.08
#